data_9a8663532b3bba530c9bc911ebf89cc7
#
_entry.id   9a8663532b3bba530c9bc911ebf89cc7
#
_cell.length_a   1.000
_cell.length_b   1.000
_cell.length_c   1.000
_cell.angle_alpha   90.00
_cell.angle_beta   90.00
_cell.angle_gamma   90.00
#
_symmetry.space_group_name_H-M   'P 1'
#
loop_
_entity.id
_entity.type
_entity.pdbx_description
1 polymer ?
#
loop_
_entity_poly.entity_id
_entity_poly.type
_entity_poly.pdbx_seq_one_letter_code
_entity_poly.pdbx_strand_id
1 'polypeptide(L)'
;MKYLFLLGFMFLFGFQSAWSQQMKLSGIIYDTSNVVPLKNVSVMALRLKDSVLLGFTRTNQLGNFVLTGFPIDTFQLIIEHPKLETRTFYIIGSKDNYDIQVPRIQLLQKTQNVREVTVLTNRNAIYFKGDTLVYVADSFNVGQNAVVEDLLKKLPGIKVADDGSITSQGKEISKVLVDGDEFFGSDPTIATRNLGAKGVESVQVYEKKNEDAAVGEDDKIQVLDLKLKDSAKKGYFGKISGASDFGLVRDNPFYESEILLNNFNKKQKISVFMLTSNTPKSNFGFGDMNKFGLDNERNSSGMTMWDQSSRNNSSGIPQTLKTGIYYSDKIGKTGKIGFNYSYIENRLNAVTSSQSEYFLQQDSSYFTRDSSANVSKNLSHRFNLTYSVNLDSLTYLELRPNLHIDMGVSDNFSQNNFLTKPNTIPYFGTGVRNTNNSKGMSSNSEAILRRKFKKVNRELELKYILSASSNESDGNLFTSKSGALSDTIDQSKINDNANTTNYGILTYTEPFAKKWKFQLEYYLESGKSNQNKQTYNKDVFGNYTQQDSLFTNQFDNTRLQHRGTGVLIFEHRQHTVTGGIGFRNIDVQSTNLITSVLTNQNINNFLPKFSYQFKPGMSKRISLNYSTASSPASINDLQPVQDNTNPNRIQIGNPDLKPNYVHNLRLNANVWQALSGRYFWSGGNASLTNNAFATSTTYDQYGRTVAQTKNVDGNIFANVFAGGGFPIFNRKIDLAPNINASYNKYTNFINGQANVTKTTAITGGLDIELKLDSLNITVGNSYTYNNPVSSLSSISNQPFATQKYFIDGEWRLPHHIQIKSDATYTINTGRAATFNKNIFIINFEISKAFLPTENVILALSANDILNQNLNLQRQINGNVITDNYTQIISRYFLVKLTYKFNNNKTKEDDFKGWH
;
A
#
# COMPACT_ATOMS: atom_id res chain seq x y z
N MET A 1 27.39 -26.97 -7.46
CA MET A 1 27.83 -25.73 -6.79
C MET A 1 29.21 -25.19 -7.22
N LYS A 2 30.28 -25.99 -7.33
CA LYS A 2 31.63 -25.48 -7.76
C LYS A 2 31.68 -24.86 -9.18
N TYR A 3 30.86 -25.33 -10.11
CA TYR A 3 30.85 -24.82 -11.49
C TYR A 3 29.98 -23.57 -11.70
N LEU A 4 29.00 -23.31 -10.85
CA LEU A 4 28.21 -22.08 -10.87
C LEU A 4 29.01 -20.87 -10.33
N PHE A 5 29.90 -21.12 -9.38
CA PHE A 5 30.83 -20.08 -8.86
C PHE A 5 31.90 -19.69 -9.90
N LEU A 6 32.34 -20.66 -10.73
CA LEU A 6 33.32 -20.41 -11.78
C LEU A 6 32.71 -19.61 -12.96
N LEU A 7 31.42 -19.85 -13.30
CA LEU A 7 30.72 -19.06 -14.33
C LEU A 7 30.45 -17.62 -13.85
N GLY A 8 30.07 -17.43 -12.56
CA GLY A 8 29.93 -16.09 -11.97
C GLY A 8 31.27 -15.34 -11.89
N PHE A 9 32.37 -16.05 -11.64
CA PHE A 9 33.71 -15.46 -11.60
C PHE A 9 34.26 -15.13 -12.99
N MET A 10 33.92 -15.92 -14.02
CA MET A 10 34.27 -15.63 -15.43
C MET A 10 33.48 -14.42 -15.99
N PHE A 11 32.23 -14.20 -15.54
CA PHE A 11 31.46 -13.01 -15.93
C PHE A 11 32.01 -11.71 -15.29
N LEU A 12 32.61 -11.80 -14.11
CA LEU A 12 33.23 -10.65 -13.42
C LEU A 12 34.55 -10.19 -14.01
N PHE A 13 35.27 -11.05 -14.78
CA PHE A 13 36.58 -10.70 -15.37
C PHE A 13 36.53 -10.43 -16.88
N GLY A 14 35.39 -10.61 -17.55
CA GLY A 14 35.22 -10.39 -19.00
C GLY A 14 34.97 -8.93 -19.41
N PHE A 15 34.69 -8.03 -18.46
CA PHE A 15 34.55 -6.60 -18.77
C PHE A 15 35.91 -5.90 -18.66
N GLN A 16 36.66 -5.94 -19.69
CA GLN A 16 37.62 -4.86 -19.94
C GLN A 16 36.81 -3.59 -20.13
N SER A 17 36.74 -2.78 -19.07
CA SER A 17 36.17 -1.44 -19.09
C SER A 17 36.93 -0.65 -20.15
N ALA A 18 36.28 -0.34 -21.27
CA ALA A 18 36.67 0.78 -22.09
C ALA A 18 36.56 2.03 -21.22
N TRP A 19 37.65 2.49 -20.66
CA TRP A 19 37.76 3.73 -19.92
C TRP A 19 37.50 4.86 -20.92
N SER A 20 36.23 5.26 -21.05
CA SER A 20 35.90 6.52 -21.70
C SER A 20 36.48 7.62 -20.83
N GLN A 21 37.33 8.46 -21.37
CA GLN A 21 37.81 9.65 -20.71
C GLN A 21 36.59 10.50 -20.29
N GLN A 22 36.48 10.77 -19.01
CA GLN A 22 35.37 11.54 -18.44
C GLN A 22 35.87 12.95 -18.14
N MET A 23 35.00 13.93 -18.38
CA MET A 23 35.29 15.31 -18.05
C MET A 23 35.37 15.53 -16.55
N LYS A 24 36.33 16.37 -16.16
CA LYS A 24 36.44 16.91 -14.81
C LYS A 24 36.52 18.43 -14.88
N LEU A 25 35.66 19.07 -14.07
CA LEU A 25 35.59 20.51 -13.96
C LEU A 25 35.78 20.92 -12.51
N SER A 26 36.66 21.88 -12.23
CA SER A 26 36.90 22.38 -10.88
C SER A 26 37.03 23.90 -10.88
N GLY A 27 36.72 24.55 -9.74
CA GLY A 27 36.83 25.99 -9.60
C GLY A 27 36.48 26.45 -8.19
N ILE A 28 36.56 27.78 -7.98
CA ILE A 28 36.31 28.44 -6.70
C ILE A 28 35.33 29.60 -6.91
N ILE A 29 34.33 29.73 -6.03
CA ILE A 29 33.27 30.73 -6.11
C ILE A 29 33.34 31.67 -4.89
N TYR A 30 33.33 32.98 -5.18
CA TYR A 30 33.41 34.05 -4.19
C TYR A 30 32.22 35.02 -4.28
N ASP A 31 31.94 35.70 -3.17
CA ASP A 31 31.10 36.89 -3.11
C ASP A 31 31.94 38.15 -3.53
N THR A 32 31.42 38.95 -4.42
CA THR A 32 32.08 40.20 -4.88
C THR A 32 32.19 41.27 -3.82
N SER A 33 31.27 41.35 -2.86
CA SER A 33 31.21 42.39 -1.87
C SER A 33 32.23 42.22 -0.73
N ASN A 34 32.60 41.00 -0.40
CA ASN A 34 33.44 40.67 0.76
C ASN A 34 34.65 39.81 0.46
N VAL A 35 34.87 39.39 -0.80
CA VAL A 35 35.94 38.45 -1.22
C VAL A 35 35.92 37.13 -0.41
N VAL A 36 34.75 36.77 0.11
CA VAL A 36 34.58 35.58 0.96
C VAL A 36 34.21 34.37 0.07
N PRO A 37 34.84 33.21 0.28
CA PRO A 37 34.43 31.97 -0.43
C PRO A 37 32.99 31.57 -0.10
N LEU A 38 32.19 31.27 -1.12
CA LEU A 38 30.79 30.97 -0.99
C LEU A 38 30.57 29.46 -0.87
N LYS A 39 30.07 29.02 0.27
CA LYS A 39 29.65 27.66 0.51
C LYS A 39 28.24 27.35 0.01
N ASN A 40 27.95 26.13 -0.36
CA ASN A 40 26.62 25.64 -0.78
C ASN A 40 26.05 26.31 -2.06
N VAL A 41 26.89 26.87 -2.91
CA VAL A 41 26.49 27.38 -4.23
C VAL A 41 26.26 26.16 -5.14
N SER A 42 25.14 26.13 -5.84
CA SER A 42 24.80 25.09 -6.80
C SER A 42 25.56 25.29 -8.12
N VAL A 43 26.21 24.26 -8.61
CA VAL A 43 26.97 24.25 -9.87
C VAL A 43 26.43 23.11 -10.74
N MET A 44 25.85 23.43 -11.89
CA MET A 44 25.17 22.52 -12.79
C MET A 44 25.77 22.60 -14.18
N ALA A 45 26.01 21.45 -14.83
CA ALA A 45 26.41 21.36 -16.23
C ALA A 45 25.23 20.82 -17.06
N LEU A 46 24.75 21.65 -18.01
CA LEU A 46 23.66 21.33 -18.93
C LEU A 46 24.21 21.21 -20.35
N ARG A 47 23.87 20.13 -21.07
CA ARG A 47 24.25 19.98 -22.47
C ARG A 47 23.63 21.08 -23.32
N LEU A 48 24.44 21.69 -24.19
CA LEU A 48 23.99 22.85 -24.98
C LEU A 48 22.91 22.46 -26.01
N LYS A 49 22.98 21.26 -26.56
CA LYS A 49 22.10 20.79 -27.64
C LYS A 49 20.64 20.54 -27.20
N ASP A 50 20.44 20.01 -26.00
CA ASP A 50 19.15 19.52 -25.53
C ASP A 50 18.85 19.87 -24.06
N SER A 51 19.68 20.71 -23.43
CA SER A 51 19.55 21.15 -22.03
C SER A 51 19.49 20.01 -21.00
N VAL A 52 20.03 18.84 -21.35
CA VAL A 52 20.09 17.68 -20.44
C VAL A 52 21.14 17.93 -19.35
N LEU A 53 20.82 17.65 -18.10
CA LEU A 53 21.74 17.77 -16.97
C LEU A 53 22.83 16.70 -17.06
N LEU A 54 24.06 17.12 -17.32
CA LEU A 54 25.24 16.25 -17.43
C LEU A 54 25.87 15.95 -16.07
N GLY A 55 25.87 16.92 -15.17
CA GLY A 55 26.47 16.82 -13.86
C GLY A 55 26.06 17.94 -12.94
N PHE A 56 26.21 17.71 -11.65
CA PHE A 56 25.82 18.66 -10.61
C PHE A 56 26.68 18.47 -9.35
N THR A 57 27.04 19.60 -8.71
CA THR A 57 27.78 19.62 -7.45
C THR A 57 27.44 20.88 -6.63
N ARG A 58 27.98 21.00 -5.41
CA ARG A 58 27.95 22.22 -4.59
C ARG A 58 29.33 22.57 -4.07
N THR A 59 29.53 23.87 -3.85
CA THR A 59 30.74 24.34 -3.22
C THR A 59 30.85 23.91 -1.77
N ASN A 60 32.06 23.53 -1.36
CA ASN A 60 32.43 23.24 0.02
C ASN A 60 32.57 24.53 0.87
N GLN A 61 33.07 24.40 2.11
CA GLN A 61 33.26 25.53 3.02
C GLN A 61 34.28 26.58 2.50
N LEU A 62 35.21 26.17 1.65
CA LEU A 62 36.25 27.02 1.03
C LEU A 62 35.83 27.51 -0.37
N GLY A 63 34.57 27.41 -0.74
CA GLY A 63 34.06 27.82 -2.03
C GLY A 63 34.46 26.94 -3.21
N ASN A 64 35.19 25.83 -2.99
CA ASN A 64 35.65 24.95 -4.06
C ASN A 64 34.52 24.03 -4.52
N PHE A 65 34.45 23.76 -5.82
CA PHE A 65 33.61 22.71 -6.41
C PHE A 65 34.43 21.82 -7.34
N VAL A 66 34.01 20.55 -7.47
CA VAL A 66 34.51 19.59 -8.42
C VAL A 66 33.32 18.85 -9.03
N LEU A 67 33.27 18.80 -10.33
CA LEU A 67 32.27 18.12 -11.13
C LEU A 67 32.97 17.09 -12.00
N THR A 68 32.61 15.81 -11.85
CA THR A 68 33.27 14.69 -12.56
C THR A 68 32.23 13.69 -13.06
N GLY A 69 32.62 12.85 -14.01
CA GLY A 69 31.84 11.68 -14.39
C GLY A 69 30.80 11.90 -15.48
N PHE A 70 30.97 12.90 -16.32
CA PHE A 70 30.09 13.14 -17.47
C PHE A 70 30.90 13.11 -18.80
N PRO A 71 30.22 12.84 -19.93
CA PRO A 71 30.89 12.71 -21.22
C PRO A 71 31.56 14.00 -21.69
N ILE A 72 32.57 13.91 -22.51
CA ILE A 72 33.20 15.05 -23.16
C ILE A 72 32.23 15.65 -24.16
N ASP A 73 31.73 16.85 -23.89
CA ASP A 73 30.70 17.54 -24.70
C ASP A 73 30.79 19.06 -24.50
N THR A 74 30.06 19.81 -25.31
CA THR A 74 29.84 21.24 -25.07
C THR A 74 28.65 21.45 -24.18
N PHE A 75 28.84 22.19 -23.08
CA PHE A 75 27.80 22.37 -22.08
C PHE A 75 27.80 23.78 -21.52
N GLN A 76 26.66 24.11 -20.92
CA GLN A 76 26.44 25.33 -20.18
C GLN A 76 26.64 25.05 -18.70
N LEU A 77 27.59 25.75 -18.06
CA LEU A 77 27.80 25.71 -16.62
C LEU A 77 26.97 26.79 -15.97
N ILE A 78 26.00 26.42 -15.15
CA ILE A 78 25.14 27.35 -14.41
C ILE A 78 25.54 27.33 -12.94
N ILE A 79 25.75 28.52 -12.39
CA ILE A 79 26.14 28.72 -10.99
C ILE A 79 25.06 29.57 -10.32
N GLU A 80 24.43 29.00 -9.30
CA GLU A 80 23.28 29.61 -8.66
C GLU A 80 23.39 29.61 -7.13
N HIS A 81 23.02 30.75 -6.56
CA HIS A 81 22.88 30.99 -5.11
C HIS A 81 21.60 31.76 -4.83
N PRO A 82 20.82 31.42 -3.77
CA PRO A 82 19.52 32.03 -3.51
C PRO A 82 19.50 33.55 -3.38
N LYS A 83 20.62 34.15 -2.93
CA LYS A 83 20.75 35.60 -2.64
C LYS A 83 21.58 36.35 -3.67
N LEU A 84 22.18 35.66 -4.64
CA LEU A 84 23.13 36.24 -5.58
C LEU A 84 22.67 36.02 -7.02
N GLU A 85 23.18 36.81 -7.96
CA GLU A 85 22.86 36.67 -9.38
C GLU A 85 23.39 35.36 -9.93
N THR A 86 22.58 34.68 -10.74
CA THR A 86 22.98 33.44 -11.45
C THR A 86 24.01 33.78 -12.52
N ARG A 87 25.12 33.07 -12.54
CA ARG A 87 26.14 33.17 -13.60
C ARG A 87 26.12 31.94 -14.46
N THR A 88 26.31 32.16 -15.77
CA THR A 88 26.30 31.11 -16.77
C THR A 88 27.54 31.22 -17.64
N PHE A 89 28.22 30.10 -17.86
CA PHE A 89 29.40 29.99 -18.69
C PHE A 89 29.20 28.88 -19.72
N TYR A 90 29.79 29.07 -20.94
CA TYR A 90 29.82 28.02 -21.94
C TYR A 90 31.18 27.36 -21.91
N ILE A 91 31.21 26.06 -21.77
CA ILE A 91 32.42 25.24 -21.68
C ILE A 91 32.45 24.25 -22.85
N ILE A 92 33.54 24.26 -23.58
CA ILE A 92 33.78 23.33 -24.71
C ILE A 92 34.77 22.28 -24.21
N GLY A 93 34.28 21.05 -24.09
CA GLY A 93 35.12 19.87 -23.78
C GLY A 93 35.72 19.27 -25.05
N SER A 94 37.01 18.89 -25.01
CA SER A 94 37.66 18.12 -26.04
C SER A 94 38.50 16.98 -25.45
N LYS A 95 38.95 16.04 -26.27
CA LYS A 95 39.81 14.93 -25.82
C LYS A 95 41.15 15.40 -25.24
N ASP A 96 41.60 16.57 -25.67
CA ASP A 96 42.84 17.20 -25.22
C ASP A 96 42.64 18.14 -24.05
N ASN A 97 41.37 18.48 -23.74
CA ASN A 97 40.97 19.38 -22.65
C ASN A 97 39.77 18.83 -21.88
N TYR A 98 39.99 17.83 -21.05
CA TYR A 98 38.96 17.13 -20.25
C TYR A 98 39.07 17.40 -18.73
N ASP A 99 40.20 17.95 -18.23
CA ASP A 99 40.36 18.44 -16.86
C ASP A 99 40.46 19.98 -16.86
N ILE A 100 39.31 20.65 -16.70
CA ILE A 100 39.19 22.09 -16.86
C ILE A 100 39.14 22.73 -15.50
N GLN A 101 40.08 23.63 -15.23
CA GLN A 101 40.01 24.55 -14.09
C GLN A 101 39.35 25.86 -14.53
N VAL A 102 38.15 26.10 -14.03
CA VAL A 102 37.44 27.37 -14.28
C VAL A 102 38.12 28.47 -13.46
N PRO A 103 38.41 29.64 -14.05
CA PRO A 103 38.92 30.80 -13.29
C PRO A 103 38.01 31.13 -12.09
N ARG A 104 38.55 31.88 -11.14
CA ARG A 104 37.78 32.35 -9.98
C ARG A 104 36.47 33.03 -10.39
N ILE A 105 35.35 32.49 -9.89
CA ILE A 105 34.01 32.97 -10.24
C ILE A 105 33.49 33.85 -9.12
N GLN A 106 33.10 35.06 -9.46
CA GLN A 106 32.51 36.04 -8.53
C GLN A 106 31.01 36.15 -8.79
N LEU A 107 30.20 36.10 -7.75
CA LEU A 107 28.76 36.27 -7.82
C LEU A 107 28.39 37.68 -7.26
N LEU A 108 27.53 38.37 -7.98
CA LEU A 108 27.02 39.69 -7.59
C LEU A 108 25.77 39.55 -6.73
N GLN A 109 25.50 40.52 -5.85
CA GLN A 109 24.25 40.59 -5.12
C GLN A 109 23.10 40.89 -6.09
N LYS A 110 21.95 40.21 -5.90
CA LYS A 110 20.72 40.52 -6.64
C LYS A 110 20.25 41.91 -6.29
N THR A 111 20.42 42.88 -7.19
CA THR A 111 19.77 44.17 -7.09
C THR A 111 18.28 44.03 -7.39
N GLN A 112 17.41 44.42 -6.45
CA GLN A 112 15.95 44.46 -6.67
C GLN A 112 15.62 45.63 -7.62
N ASN A 113 15.77 45.40 -8.90
CA ASN A 113 15.17 46.31 -9.91
C ASN A 113 13.90 45.64 -10.43
N VAL A 114 12.77 46.21 -10.01
CA VAL A 114 11.45 45.91 -10.58
C VAL A 114 11.37 46.60 -11.94
N ARG A 115 11.82 45.91 -13.00
CA ARG A 115 11.41 46.23 -14.39
C ARG A 115 11.76 45.06 -15.32
N GLU A 116 10.73 44.73 -16.09
CA GLU A 116 10.76 43.89 -17.30
C GLU A 116 10.96 42.39 -17.11
N VAL A 117 9.84 41.68 -17.25
CA VAL A 117 9.82 40.23 -17.36
C VAL A 117 10.33 39.83 -18.74
N THR A 118 11.63 39.71 -18.90
CA THR A 118 12.22 38.97 -20.02
C THR A 118 12.25 37.52 -19.66
N VAL A 119 11.36 36.73 -20.27
CA VAL A 119 11.31 35.25 -20.11
C VAL A 119 12.53 34.63 -20.82
N LEU A 120 13.66 34.60 -20.13
CA LEU A 120 14.79 33.77 -20.52
C LEU A 120 14.55 32.36 -20.00
N THR A 121 14.29 31.43 -20.92
CA THR A 121 13.97 30.03 -20.68
C THR A 121 15.20 29.19 -20.29
N ASN A 122 15.87 29.51 -19.20
CA ASN A 122 16.84 28.62 -18.56
C ASN A 122 16.25 28.14 -17.22
N ARG A 123 15.40 27.12 -17.27
CA ARG A 123 14.84 26.50 -16.07
C ARG A 123 15.85 25.50 -15.49
N ASN A 124 16.19 25.65 -14.23
CA ASN A 124 16.96 24.62 -13.52
C ASN A 124 16.23 23.27 -13.60
N ALA A 125 16.97 22.20 -13.88
CA ALA A 125 16.38 20.84 -14.00
C ALA A 125 15.61 20.41 -12.74
N ILE A 126 16.02 20.89 -11.56
CA ILE A 126 15.40 20.64 -10.27
C ILE A 126 15.45 21.92 -9.43
N TYR A 127 14.31 22.37 -8.93
CA TYR A 127 14.25 23.55 -8.07
C TYR A 127 13.09 23.48 -7.07
N PHE A 128 13.14 24.31 -6.03
CA PHE A 128 12.04 24.47 -5.08
C PHE A 128 11.21 25.72 -5.40
N LYS A 129 9.90 25.55 -5.48
CA LYS A 129 8.93 26.65 -5.55
C LYS A 129 8.11 26.63 -4.25
N GLY A 130 8.51 27.44 -3.25
CA GLY A 130 7.98 27.32 -1.90
C GLY A 130 8.30 25.93 -1.31
N ASP A 131 7.29 25.20 -0.84
CA ASP A 131 7.41 23.85 -0.29
C ASP A 131 7.34 22.75 -1.36
N THR A 132 7.18 23.11 -2.64
CA THR A 132 7.06 22.17 -3.77
C THR A 132 8.41 21.92 -4.42
N LEU A 133 8.83 20.68 -4.51
CA LEU A 133 9.98 20.25 -5.30
C LEU A 133 9.54 20.06 -6.76
N VAL A 134 10.18 20.76 -7.68
CA VAL A 134 9.85 20.76 -9.10
C VAL A 134 10.98 20.14 -9.91
N TYR A 135 10.66 19.15 -10.72
CA TYR A 135 11.53 18.56 -11.72
C TYR A 135 11.03 18.96 -13.11
N VAL A 136 11.87 19.59 -13.93
CA VAL A 136 11.56 19.92 -15.33
C VAL A 136 11.73 18.65 -16.17
N ALA A 137 10.64 18.14 -16.72
CA ALA A 137 10.65 16.83 -17.38
C ALA A 137 11.62 16.73 -18.55
N ASP A 138 11.71 17.76 -19.37
CA ASP A 138 12.59 17.81 -20.55
C ASP A 138 14.09 17.80 -20.19
N SER A 139 14.44 18.05 -18.93
CA SER A 139 15.84 17.97 -18.47
C SER A 139 16.33 16.54 -18.20
N PHE A 140 15.46 15.55 -18.33
CA PHE A 140 15.78 14.15 -18.07
C PHE A 140 15.59 13.34 -19.36
N ASN A 141 16.67 12.69 -19.81
CA ASN A 141 16.62 11.93 -21.05
C ASN A 141 15.81 10.63 -20.87
N VAL A 142 14.68 10.56 -21.58
CA VAL A 142 13.82 9.39 -21.67
C VAL A 142 13.58 9.02 -23.13
N GLY A 143 13.36 7.73 -23.40
CA GLY A 143 13.12 7.23 -24.76
C GLY A 143 11.93 7.90 -25.45
N GLN A 144 11.83 7.79 -26.77
CA GLN A 144 10.79 8.46 -27.58
C GLN A 144 9.36 8.06 -27.18
N ASN A 145 9.15 6.81 -26.77
CA ASN A 145 7.88 6.25 -26.31
C ASN A 145 7.89 5.93 -24.82
N ALA A 146 8.79 6.59 -24.05
CA ALA A 146 8.83 6.45 -22.62
C ALA A 146 7.54 6.96 -21.97
N VAL A 147 7.08 6.23 -21.00
CA VAL A 147 5.96 6.63 -20.15
C VAL A 147 6.47 7.45 -18.96
N VAL A 148 5.55 8.10 -18.23
CA VAL A 148 5.91 8.88 -17.04
C VAL A 148 6.66 8.03 -16.01
N GLU A 149 6.37 6.75 -15.86
CA GLU A 149 7.11 5.84 -14.98
C GLU A 149 8.60 5.79 -15.31
N ASP A 150 8.95 5.75 -16.59
CA ASP A 150 10.36 5.78 -17.05
C ASP A 150 11.03 7.13 -16.71
N LEU A 151 10.26 8.23 -16.81
CA LEU A 151 10.71 9.54 -16.36
C LEU A 151 10.96 9.54 -14.86
N LEU A 152 10.01 9.06 -14.07
CA LEU A 152 10.10 9.04 -12.60
C LEU A 152 11.30 8.22 -12.11
N LYS A 153 11.59 7.08 -12.74
CA LYS A 153 12.77 6.26 -12.44
C LYS A 153 14.09 7.01 -12.67
N LYS A 154 14.10 8.06 -13.52
CA LYS A 154 15.27 8.90 -13.76
C LYS A 154 15.37 10.09 -12.80
N LEU A 155 14.29 10.44 -12.08
CA LEU A 155 14.28 11.59 -11.18
C LEU A 155 15.00 11.30 -9.86
N PRO A 156 15.95 12.16 -9.44
CA PRO A 156 16.67 11.94 -8.19
C PRO A 156 15.76 11.95 -6.96
N GLY A 157 15.88 10.92 -6.12
CA GLY A 157 15.10 10.77 -4.88
C GLY A 157 13.69 10.22 -5.08
N ILE A 158 13.29 9.87 -6.30
CA ILE A 158 12.07 9.14 -6.60
C ILE A 158 12.44 7.67 -6.87
N LYS A 159 11.72 6.75 -6.25
CA LYS A 159 11.77 5.31 -6.55
C LYS A 159 10.39 4.86 -6.99
N VAL A 160 10.34 4.07 -8.03
CA VAL A 160 9.13 3.40 -8.51
C VAL A 160 9.36 1.91 -8.35
N ALA A 161 8.58 1.28 -7.49
CA ALA A 161 8.62 -0.16 -7.32
C ALA A 161 7.93 -0.87 -8.50
N ASP A 162 8.13 -2.17 -8.62
CA ASP A 162 7.58 -2.93 -9.74
C ASP A 162 6.06 -3.05 -9.73
N ASP A 163 5.43 -2.96 -8.54
CA ASP A 163 3.98 -2.84 -8.41
C ASP A 163 3.47 -1.44 -8.83
N GLY A 164 4.39 -0.50 -9.10
CA GLY A 164 4.12 0.88 -9.51
C GLY A 164 3.93 1.83 -8.34
N SER A 165 4.09 1.38 -7.09
CA SER A 165 4.10 2.28 -5.95
C SER A 165 5.29 3.24 -6.05
N ILE A 166 5.06 4.51 -5.74
CA ILE A 166 6.07 5.55 -5.85
C ILE A 166 6.44 6.03 -4.47
N THR A 167 7.72 6.09 -4.22
CA THR A 167 8.26 6.78 -3.05
C THR A 167 9.06 7.98 -3.49
N SER A 168 8.89 9.09 -2.83
CA SER A 168 9.75 10.25 -2.97
C SER A 168 10.40 10.51 -1.63
N GLN A 169 11.75 10.51 -1.62
CA GLN A 169 12.52 10.79 -0.41
C GLN A 169 12.25 9.80 0.74
N GLY A 170 11.96 8.54 0.39
CA GLY A 170 11.62 7.50 1.36
C GLY A 170 10.19 7.56 1.92
N LYS A 171 9.38 8.54 1.47
CA LYS A 171 7.96 8.63 1.77
C LYS A 171 7.13 8.12 0.59
N GLU A 172 6.09 7.38 0.88
CA GLU A 172 5.11 6.97 -0.12
C GLU A 172 4.35 8.17 -0.67
N ILE A 173 4.24 8.23 -1.99
CA ILE A 173 3.34 9.15 -2.68
C ILE A 173 1.92 8.59 -2.53
N SER A 174 1.14 9.23 -1.69
CA SER A 174 -0.23 8.81 -1.42
C SER A 174 -1.18 9.14 -2.58
N LYS A 175 -0.86 10.19 -3.35
CA LYS A 175 -1.70 10.63 -4.48
C LYS A 175 -0.84 11.13 -5.64
N VAL A 176 -1.23 10.77 -6.88
CA VAL A 176 -0.70 11.37 -8.10
C VAL A 176 -1.79 12.21 -8.76
N LEU A 177 -1.47 13.47 -8.99
CA LEU A 177 -2.33 14.42 -9.66
C LEU A 177 -1.85 14.66 -11.09
N VAL A 178 -2.75 15.07 -11.95
CA VAL A 178 -2.44 15.58 -13.29
C VAL A 178 -3.07 16.96 -13.44
N ASP A 179 -2.23 17.99 -13.59
CA ASP A 179 -2.62 19.41 -13.58
C ASP A 179 -3.36 19.84 -12.31
N GLY A 180 -3.02 19.24 -11.14
CA GLY A 180 -3.62 19.50 -9.84
C GLY A 180 -4.93 18.78 -9.58
N ASP A 181 -5.40 17.98 -10.54
CA ASP A 181 -6.62 17.19 -10.40
C ASP A 181 -6.28 15.73 -10.14
N GLU A 182 -6.99 15.09 -9.22
CA GLU A 182 -7.00 13.63 -9.06
C GLU A 182 -7.64 13.03 -10.31
N PHE A 183 -6.82 12.74 -11.31
CA PHE A 183 -7.34 12.27 -12.58
C PHE A 183 -7.62 10.78 -12.58
N PHE A 184 -6.82 10.03 -11.79
CA PHE A 184 -6.86 8.58 -11.77
C PHE A 184 -7.19 8.03 -10.37
N GLY A 185 -7.90 8.80 -9.54
CA GLY A 185 -8.02 8.49 -8.12
C GLY A 185 -6.67 8.73 -7.39
N SER A 186 -6.43 8.07 -6.27
CA SER A 186 -5.18 8.19 -5.51
C SER A 186 -4.00 7.41 -6.12
N ASP A 187 -4.13 6.94 -7.38
CA ASP A 187 -3.20 6.00 -7.98
C ASP A 187 -2.14 6.58 -8.89
N PRO A 188 -0.88 6.33 -8.53
CA PRO A 188 0.26 6.74 -9.33
C PRO A 188 0.38 6.05 -10.68
N THR A 189 0.06 4.76 -10.78
CA THR A 189 0.50 3.92 -11.91
C THR A 189 -0.23 4.18 -13.22
N ILE A 190 -1.48 4.64 -13.16
CA ILE A 190 -2.22 4.93 -14.41
C ILE A 190 -1.63 6.15 -15.10
N ALA A 191 -1.38 7.22 -14.34
CA ALA A 191 -0.70 8.37 -14.89
C ALA A 191 0.70 7.97 -15.36
N THR A 192 1.43 7.20 -14.56
CA THR A 192 2.84 6.94 -14.81
C THR A 192 3.10 5.91 -15.90
N ARG A 193 2.25 4.89 -16.04
CA ARG A 193 2.44 3.82 -17.05
C ARG A 193 1.76 4.07 -18.39
N ASN A 194 0.86 5.04 -18.46
CA ASN A 194 0.07 5.28 -19.67
C ASN A 194 0.21 6.69 -20.25
N LEU A 195 0.63 7.68 -19.46
CA LEU A 195 0.97 9.00 -20.00
C LEU A 195 2.37 8.96 -20.61
N GLY A 196 2.51 9.48 -21.83
CA GLY A 196 3.83 9.66 -22.44
C GLY A 196 4.65 10.69 -21.67
N ALA A 197 5.89 10.35 -21.33
CA ALA A 197 6.80 11.24 -20.62
C ALA A 197 7.01 12.60 -21.32
N LYS A 198 7.04 12.61 -22.64
CA LYS A 198 7.17 13.84 -23.48
C LYS A 198 6.01 14.81 -23.34
N GLY A 199 4.81 14.32 -22.93
CA GLY A 199 3.65 15.15 -22.65
C GLY A 199 3.71 15.90 -21.32
N VAL A 200 4.67 15.56 -20.45
CA VAL A 200 4.85 16.20 -19.13
C VAL A 200 5.75 17.41 -19.26
N GLU A 201 5.35 18.54 -18.69
CA GLU A 201 6.15 19.76 -18.57
C GLU A 201 7.03 19.69 -17.32
N SER A 202 6.43 19.32 -16.17
CA SER A 202 7.14 19.20 -14.90
C SER A 202 6.49 18.18 -13.98
N VAL A 203 7.30 17.57 -13.12
CA VAL A 203 6.86 16.73 -12.01
C VAL A 203 7.03 17.54 -10.72
N GLN A 204 5.96 17.71 -9.97
CA GLN A 204 5.93 18.49 -8.74
C GLN A 204 5.64 17.57 -7.57
N VAL A 205 6.43 17.64 -6.51
CA VAL A 205 6.25 16.87 -5.28
C VAL A 205 6.09 17.81 -4.10
N TYR A 206 4.99 17.68 -3.37
CA TYR A 206 4.69 18.51 -2.21
C TYR A 206 3.85 17.78 -1.16
N GLU A 207 3.78 18.33 0.06
CA GLU A 207 2.92 17.83 1.12
C GLU A 207 1.56 18.53 1.09
N LYS A 208 0.47 17.77 1.12
CA LYS A 208 -0.91 18.23 1.27
C LYS A 208 -1.47 17.72 2.59
N LYS A 209 -2.33 18.50 3.28
CA LYS A 209 -3.05 18.03 4.46
C LYS A 209 -3.84 16.78 4.11
N ASN A 210 -3.71 15.76 4.93
CA ASN A 210 -4.57 14.58 4.83
C ASN A 210 -5.96 14.96 5.31
N GLU A 211 -6.94 14.89 4.43
CA GLU A 211 -8.33 15.25 4.75
C GLU A 211 -9.00 14.21 5.64
N ASP A 212 -8.43 13.00 5.70
CA ASP A 212 -8.90 11.88 6.51
C ASP A 212 -8.18 11.77 7.88
N ALA A 213 -7.24 12.68 8.17
CA ALA A 213 -6.52 12.69 9.43
C ALA A 213 -7.44 13.08 10.60
N ALA A 214 -7.24 12.43 11.75
CA ALA A 214 -7.94 12.78 12.96
C ALA A 214 -7.64 14.23 13.40
N VAL A 215 -8.60 14.84 14.05
CA VAL A 215 -8.48 16.24 14.53
C VAL A 215 -7.26 16.40 15.43
N GLY A 216 -6.47 17.43 15.16
CA GLY A 216 -5.21 17.70 15.85
C GLY A 216 -4.04 16.85 15.38
N GLU A 217 -4.21 15.98 14.41
CA GLU A 217 -3.13 15.36 13.68
C GLU A 217 -2.75 16.25 12.50
N ASP A 218 -1.49 16.73 12.46
CA ASP A 218 -0.92 17.37 11.26
C ASP A 218 -0.37 16.26 10.36
N ASP A 219 -1.24 15.31 10.01
CA ASP A 219 -0.91 14.27 9.07
C ASP A 219 -0.97 14.82 7.66
N LYS A 220 0.20 14.90 7.01
CA LYS A 220 0.34 15.37 5.64
C LYS A 220 0.70 14.19 4.75
N ILE A 221 -0.09 14.01 3.72
CA ILE A 221 0.21 13.09 2.64
C ILE A 221 1.16 13.72 1.63
N GLN A 222 2.03 12.90 1.04
CA GLN A 222 2.89 13.33 -0.04
C GLN A 222 2.18 13.14 -1.38
N VAL A 223 2.17 14.21 -2.18
CA VAL A 223 1.49 14.28 -3.46
C VAL A 223 2.50 14.51 -4.57
N LEU A 224 2.36 13.79 -5.68
CA LEU A 224 3.08 14.00 -6.92
C LEU A 224 2.11 14.56 -7.96
N ASP A 225 2.39 15.72 -8.50
CA ASP A 225 1.55 16.40 -9.50
C ASP A 225 2.30 16.50 -10.84
N LEU A 226 1.74 15.88 -11.85
CA LEU A 226 2.24 15.89 -13.23
C LEU A 226 1.63 17.08 -13.97
N LYS A 227 2.41 18.10 -14.23
CA LYS A 227 1.99 19.22 -15.08
C LYS A 227 2.18 18.85 -16.54
N LEU A 228 1.10 18.88 -17.30
CA LEU A 228 1.12 18.55 -18.72
C LEU A 228 1.41 19.80 -19.56
N LYS A 229 2.15 19.61 -20.65
CA LYS A 229 2.25 20.61 -21.73
C LYS A 229 0.87 20.85 -22.33
N ASP A 230 0.61 22.06 -22.79
CA ASP A 230 -0.72 22.41 -23.34
C ASP A 230 -1.14 21.53 -24.52
N SER A 231 -0.19 21.08 -25.33
CA SER A 231 -0.41 20.11 -26.41
C SER A 231 -0.90 18.75 -25.94
N ALA A 232 -0.48 18.32 -24.73
CA ALA A 232 -0.84 17.01 -24.15
C ALA A 232 -2.17 17.04 -23.38
N LYS A 233 -2.80 18.21 -23.18
CA LYS A 233 -4.10 18.34 -22.49
C LYS A 233 -5.30 17.94 -23.34
N LYS A 234 -5.10 17.57 -24.60
CA LYS A 234 -6.11 17.06 -25.53
C LYS A 234 -5.59 15.85 -26.26
N GLY A 235 -6.40 14.81 -26.35
CA GLY A 235 -6.06 13.60 -27.11
C GLY A 235 -6.64 12.34 -26.48
N TYR A 236 -6.29 11.22 -27.07
CA TYR A 236 -6.64 9.90 -26.57
C TYR A 236 -5.37 9.03 -26.50
N PHE A 237 -5.33 8.17 -25.52
CA PHE A 237 -4.26 7.18 -25.38
C PHE A 237 -4.81 5.92 -24.71
N GLY A 238 -4.10 4.82 -24.91
CA GLY A 238 -4.51 3.57 -24.32
C GLY A 238 -3.66 2.39 -24.73
N LYS A 239 -4.08 1.23 -24.28
CA LYS A 239 -3.51 -0.05 -24.67
C LYS A 239 -4.58 -1.13 -24.80
N ILE A 240 -4.35 -2.06 -25.68
CA ILE A 240 -5.10 -3.31 -25.81
C ILE A 240 -4.07 -4.42 -25.79
N SER A 241 -4.25 -5.41 -24.93
CA SER A 241 -3.36 -6.58 -24.88
C SER A 241 -4.14 -7.87 -24.72
N GLY A 242 -3.68 -8.92 -25.35
CA GLY A 242 -4.15 -10.28 -25.19
C GLY A 242 -2.97 -11.23 -25.03
N ALA A 243 -3.09 -12.20 -24.13
CA ALA A 243 -2.09 -13.22 -23.90
C ALA A 243 -2.74 -14.58 -23.73
N SER A 244 -2.12 -15.64 -24.23
CA SER A 244 -2.56 -17.03 -24.04
C SER A 244 -1.39 -18.00 -24.15
N ASP A 245 -1.52 -19.19 -23.54
CA ASP A 245 -0.66 -20.34 -23.75
C ASP A 245 -1.17 -21.28 -24.85
N PHE A 246 -2.32 -20.94 -25.47
CA PHE A 246 -2.97 -21.73 -26.54
C PHE A 246 -3.20 -23.20 -26.19
N GLY A 247 -3.30 -23.55 -24.91
CA GLY A 247 -3.50 -24.95 -24.48
C GLY A 247 -2.23 -25.83 -24.51
N LEU A 248 -1.03 -25.21 -24.62
CA LEU A 248 0.22 -25.98 -24.64
C LEU A 248 0.56 -26.70 -23.34
N VAL A 249 -0.03 -26.25 -22.23
CA VAL A 249 0.28 -26.76 -20.87
C VAL A 249 -0.86 -27.60 -20.30
N ARG A 250 -2.11 -27.27 -20.65
CA ARG A 250 -3.33 -27.93 -20.15
C ARG A 250 -4.49 -27.72 -21.12
N ASP A 251 -5.50 -28.57 -21.06
CA ASP A 251 -6.71 -28.49 -21.91
C ASP A 251 -7.46 -27.16 -21.76
N ASN A 252 -7.41 -26.55 -20.58
CA ASN A 252 -8.00 -25.24 -20.31
C ASN A 252 -6.92 -24.16 -20.31
N PRO A 253 -6.75 -23.38 -21.39
CA PRO A 253 -5.62 -22.49 -21.58
C PRO A 253 -5.57 -21.37 -20.54
N PHE A 254 -4.36 -20.94 -20.17
CA PHE A 254 -4.14 -19.71 -19.47
C PHE A 254 -4.35 -18.51 -20.40
N TYR A 255 -4.97 -17.48 -19.90
CA TYR A 255 -5.19 -16.25 -20.65
C TYR A 255 -5.13 -15.00 -19.79
N GLU A 256 -4.75 -13.90 -20.42
CA GLU A 256 -4.85 -12.54 -19.88
C GLU A 256 -5.31 -11.61 -21.00
N SER A 257 -6.28 -10.74 -20.75
CA SER A 257 -6.67 -9.68 -21.66
C SER A 257 -6.87 -8.38 -20.90
N GLU A 258 -6.40 -7.29 -21.47
CA GLU A 258 -6.46 -5.97 -20.86
C GLU A 258 -6.77 -4.91 -21.90
N ILE A 259 -7.76 -4.09 -21.63
CA ILE A 259 -8.16 -2.93 -22.44
C ILE A 259 -8.16 -1.71 -21.54
N LEU A 260 -7.50 -0.65 -21.96
CA LEU A 260 -7.50 0.64 -21.30
C LEU A 260 -7.58 1.73 -22.37
N LEU A 261 -8.66 2.51 -22.35
CA LEU A 261 -8.93 3.60 -23.27
C LEU A 261 -9.13 4.88 -22.48
N ASN A 262 -8.43 5.95 -22.85
CA ASN A 262 -8.55 7.25 -22.19
C ASN A 262 -8.73 8.33 -23.24
N ASN A 263 -9.63 9.26 -22.98
CA ASN A 263 -9.85 10.45 -23.80
C ASN A 263 -9.85 11.71 -22.92
N PHE A 264 -9.06 12.70 -23.33
CA PHE A 264 -8.90 13.97 -22.63
C PHE A 264 -9.35 15.11 -23.53
N ASN A 265 -10.16 16.00 -23.00
CA ASN A 265 -10.50 17.24 -23.66
C ASN A 265 -10.48 18.40 -22.65
N LYS A 266 -9.28 18.85 -22.25
CA LYS A 266 -9.04 19.94 -21.28
C LYS A 266 -9.82 19.81 -19.96
N LYS A 267 -11.15 19.89 -20.02
CA LYS A 267 -12.05 19.83 -18.85
C LYS A 267 -12.61 18.45 -18.61
N GLN A 268 -12.91 17.76 -19.69
CA GLN A 268 -13.57 16.45 -19.67
C GLN A 268 -12.57 15.32 -19.80
N LYS A 269 -12.76 14.29 -19.03
CA LYS A 269 -11.90 13.13 -18.99
C LYS A 269 -12.79 11.88 -18.92
N ILE A 270 -12.57 10.95 -19.84
CA ILE A 270 -13.28 9.67 -19.92
C ILE A 270 -12.25 8.55 -19.95
N SER A 271 -12.49 7.51 -19.19
CA SER A 271 -11.73 6.27 -19.26
C SER A 271 -12.64 5.06 -19.26
N VAL A 272 -12.29 4.08 -20.07
CA VAL A 272 -12.91 2.75 -20.07
C VAL A 272 -11.83 1.71 -19.88
N PHE A 273 -12.11 0.70 -19.07
CA PHE A 273 -11.17 -0.38 -18.82
C PHE A 273 -11.86 -1.74 -18.81
N MET A 274 -11.09 -2.76 -19.14
CA MET A 274 -11.46 -4.17 -18.98
C MET A 274 -10.19 -4.99 -18.68
N LEU A 275 -10.28 -5.88 -17.72
CA LEU A 275 -9.27 -6.90 -17.42
C LEU A 275 -9.98 -8.23 -17.25
N THR A 276 -9.49 -9.26 -17.93
CA THR A 276 -9.91 -10.63 -17.66
C THR A 276 -8.68 -11.54 -17.65
N SER A 277 -8.64 -12.45 -16.69
CA SER A 277 -7.49 -13.33 -16.49
C SER A 277 -7.90 -14.59 -15.69
N ASN A 278 -7.24 -15.71 -15.98
CA ASN A 278 -7.24 -16.90 -15.15
C ASN A 278 -5.84 -17.27 -14.64
N THR A 279 -4.94 -16.27 -14.64
CA THR A 279 -3.59 -16.33 -14.05
C THR A 279 -3.56 -15.59 -12.71
N PRO A 280 -2.45 -15.62 -11.95
CA PRO A 280 -2.30 -14.82 -10.73
C PRO A 280 -2.46 -13.31 -10.95
N LYS A 281 -2.44 -12.83 -12.18
CA LYS A 281 -2.72 -11.44 -12.54
C LYS A 281 -4.21 -11.14 -12.37
N SER A 282 -4.62 -10.91 -11.13
CA SER A 282 -6.02 -10.62 -10.79
C SER A 282 -6.35 -9.11 -10.79
N ASN A 283 -5.36 -8.24 -10.94
CA ASN A 283 -5.52 -6.79 -10.83
C ASN A 283 -4.77 -6.03 -11.92
N PHE A 284 -5.29 -4.86 -12.26
CA PHE A 284 -4.50 -3.80 -12.86
C PHE A 284 -3.35 -3.42 -11.93
N GLY A 285 -2.37 -2.64 -12.40
CA GLY A 285 -1.38 -2.06 -11.50
C GLY A 285 -2.08 -1.38 -10.32
N PHE A 286 -1.39 -1.30 -9.19
CA PHE A 286 -1.88 -0.80 -7.90
C PHE A 286 -2.82 0.42 -8.00
N GLY A 287 -2.71 1.14 -8.98
CA GLY A 287 -3.33 2.38 -9.21
C GLY A 287 -4.54 2.40 -10.06
N ASP A 288 -4.70 1.50 -10.93
CA ASP A 288 -5.96 1.31 -11.64
C ASP A 288 -7.07 0.95 -10.64
N MET A 289 -6.72 0.34 -9.52
CA MET A 289 -7.68 -0.08 -8.49
C MET A 289 -8.42 1.09 -7.84
N ASN A 290 -7.73 2.13 -7.44
CA ASN A 290 -8.35 3.29 -6.75
C ASN A 290 -9.23 4.12 -7.69
N LYS A 291 -8.80 4.35 -8.93
CA LYS A 291 -9.56 5.11 -9.94
C LYS A 291 -10.94 4.49 -10.18
N PHE A 292 -10.97 3.18 -10.20
CA PHE A 292 -12.17 2.44 -10.51
C PHE A 292 -12.95 2.03 -9.26
N GLY A 293 -12.57 2.55 -8.08
CA GLY A 293 -13.20 2.21 -6.82
C GLY A 293 -12.94 0.77 -6.38
N LEU A 294 -11.80 0.20 -6.80
CA LEU A 294 -11.39 -1.18 -6.51
C LEU A 294 -10.50 -1.31 -5.26
N ASP A 295 -10.17 -0.20 -4.62
CA ASP A 295 -9.24 -0.09 -3.48
C ASP A 295 -9.73 -0.79 -2.21
N ASN A 296 -11.04 -0.99 -2.04
CA ASN A 296 -11.59 -1.74 -0.91
C ASN A 296 -11.31 -3.25 -0.93
N GLU A 297 -10.72 -3.77 -2.01
CA GLU A 297 -10.24 -5.17 -2.04
C GLU A 297 -8.92 -5.37 -1.26
N ARG A 298 -8.30 -4.28 -0.80
CA ARG A 298 -7.18 -4.38 0.14
C ARG A 298 -7.72 -4.82 1.49
N ASN A 299 -7.43 -6.04 1.85
CA ASN A 299 -7.63 -6.51 3.21
C ASN A 299 -6.94 -5.55 4.19
N SER A 300 -7.64 -5.19 5.25
CA SER A 300 -7.22 -4.32 6.35
C SER A 300 -6.00 -4.81 7.17
N SER A 301 -5.32 -5.85 6.73
CA SER A 301 -4.02 -6.24 7.26
C SER A 301 -2.98 -5.30 6.71
N GLY A 302 -2.54 -4.34 7.54
CA GLY A 302 -1.49 -3.39 7.25
C GLY A 302 -0.20 -4.08 6.79
N MET A 303 -0.15 -4.46 5.52
CA MET A 303 1.07 -4.92 4.88
C MET A 303 2.01 -3.74 4.73
N THR A 304 3.07 -3.79 5.48
CA THR A 304 4.22 -2.93 5.29
C THR A 304 4.80 -3.12 3.89
N MET A 305 5.25 -2.06 3.26
CA MET A 305 5.85 -1.97 1.90
C MET A 305 7.00 -2.96 1.59
N TRP A 306 7.33 -3.86 2.49
CA TRP A 306 8.51 -4.72 2.43
C TRP A 306 8.22 -6.16 2.04
N ASP A 307 6.95 -6.53 1.88
CA ASP A 307 6.60 -7.88 1.44
C ASP A 307 6.41 -7.94 -0.08
N GLN A 308 7.53 -7.91 -0.81
CA GLN A 308 7.56 -8.25 -2.25
C GLN A 308 7.17 -9.71 -2.52
N SER A 309 7.02 -10.53 -1.47
CA SER A 309 6.60 -11.92 -1.60
C SER A 309 5.12 -12.07 -2.01
N SER A 310 4.33 -11.00 -1.92
CA SER A 310 2.89 -11.04 -2.23
C SER A 310 2.54 -11.06 -3.73
N ARG A 311 3.52 -11.04 -4.63
CA ARG A 311 3.26 -11.14 -6.09
C ARG A 311 2.58 -12.45 -6.51
N ASN A 312 2.71 -13.52 -5.71
CA ASN A 312 2.20 -14.85 -6.04
C ASN A 312 1.30 -15.46 -4.96
N ASN A 313 0.85 -14.69 -3.98
CA ASN A 313 -0.03 -15.20 -2.92
C ASN A 313 -1.53 -15.11 -3.29
N SER A 314 -1.90 -15.54 -4.48
CA SER A 314 -3.29 -15.89 -4.71
C SER A 314 -3.58 -17.15 -3.87
N SER A 315 -4.54 -17.05 -2.94
CA SER A 315 -4.98 -18.20 -2.13
C SER A 315 -5.85 -19.12 -2.96
N GLY A 316 -5.29 -19.75 -4.01
CA GLY A 316 -6.03 -20.63 -4.92
C GLY A 316 -5.83 -20.26 -6.40
N ILE A 317 -6.68 -20.81 -7.25
CA ILE A 317 -6.71 -20.60 -8.71
C ILE A 317 -7.79 -19.56 -9.03
N PRO A 318 -7.42 -18.29 -9.32
CA PRO A 318 -8.36 -17.22 -9.59
C PRO A 318 -8.86 -17.25 -11.04
N GLN A 319 -10.05 -16.73 -11.27
CA GLN A 319 -10.54 -16.28 -12.55
C GLN A 319 -11.24 -14.93 -12.34
N THR A 320 -10.79 -13.90 -13.03
CA THR A 320 -11.20 -12.52 -12.78
C THR A 320 -11.71 -11.87 -14.05
N LEU A 321 -12.82 -11.13 -13.96
CA LEU A 321 -13.28 -10.16 -14.92
C LEU A 321 -13.55 -8.84 -14.20
N LYS A 322 -12.88 -7.76 -14.62
CA LYS A 322 -13.09 -6.40 -14.13
C LYS A 322 -13.32 -5.47 -15.30
N THR A 323 -14.36 -4.70 -15.27
CA THR A 323 -14.65 -3.70 -16.31
C THR A 323 -15.29 -2.47 -15.68
N GLY A 324 -15.15 -1.34 -16.33
CA GLY A 324 -15.78 -0.13 -15.84
C GLY A 324 -15.49 1.11 -16.66
N ILE A 325 -16.10 2.20 -16.20
CA ILE A 325 -15.99 3.53 -16.80
C ILE A 325 -15.70 4.57 -15.72
N TYR A 326 -14.86 5.52 -16.06
CA TYR A 326 -14.61 6.73 -15.28
C TYR A 326 -14.94 7.95 -16.12
N TYR A 327 -15.62 8.93 -15.52
CA TYR A 327 -15.93 10.22 -16.09
C TYR A 327 -15.60 11.34 -15.12
N SER A 328 -14.98 12.42 -15.58
CA SER A 328 -14.76 13.64 -14.79
C SER A 328 -14.87 14.86 -15.68
N ASP A 329 -15.52 15.92 -15.17
CA ASP A 329 -15.67 17.20 -15.86
C ASP A 329 -15.66 18.39 -14.89
N LYS A 330 -15.39 19.57 -15.42
CA LYS A 330 -15.50 20.84 -14.70
C LYS A 330 -16.85 21.49 -15.02
N ILE A 331 -17.69 21.69 -14.01
CA ILE A 331 -19.00 22.32 -14.13
C ILE A 331 -18.91 23.79 -13.71
N GLY A 332 -19.28 24.70 -14.61
CA GLY A 332 -19.20 26.12 -14.35
C GLY A 332 -17.75 26.60 -14.15
N LYS A 333 -17.55 27.58 -13.25
CA LYS A 333 -16.23 28.18 -12.97
C LYS A 333 -15.47 27.44 -11.86
N THR A 334 -16.17 26.89 -10.88
CA THR A 334 -15.58 26.37 -9.63
C THR A 334 -16.00 24.95 -9.31
N GLY A 335 -16.97 24.38 -10.03
CA GLY A 335 -17.50 23.05 -9.79
C GLY A 335 -16.70 21.96 -10.51
N LYS A 336 -16.62 20.79 -9.91
CA LYS A 336 -16.10 19.56 -10.49
C LYS A 336 -17.03 18.41 -10.18
N ILE A 337 -17.23 17.51 -11.16
CA ILE A 337 -17.92 16.24 -10.99
C ILE A 337 -17.00 15.11 -11.43
N GLY A 338 -17.01 14.02 -10.68
CA GLY A 338 -16.37 12.76 -11.02
C GLY A 338 -17.35 11.61 -10.79
N PHE A 339 -17.39 10.68 -11.68
CA PHE A 339 -18.21 9.48 -11.59
C PHE A 339 -17.38 8.27 -11.99
N ASN A 340 -17.46 7.19 -11.24
CA ASN A 340 -16.95 5.91 -11.67
C ASN A 340 -17.98 4.79 -11.41
N TYR A 341 -18.01 3.85 -12.33
CA TYR A 341 -18.71 2.59 -12.19
C TYR A 341 -17.75 1.46 -12.50
N SER A 342 -17.78 0.42 -11.69
CA SER A 342 -17.05 -0.82 -11.95
C SER A 342 -17.90 -2.06 -11.70
N TYR A 343 -17.71 -3.05 -12.54
CA TYR A 343 -18.20 -4.41 -12.41
C TYR A 343 -17.02 -5.35 -12.21
N ILE A 344 -17.12 -6.20 -11.19
CA ILE A 344 -16.08 -7.16 -10.82
C ILE A 344 -16.74 -8.52 -10.68
N GLU A 345 -16.19 -9.52 -11.37
CA GLU A 345 -16.49 -10.93 -11.15
C GLU A 345 -15.20 -11.64 -10.79
N ASN A 346 -15.16 -12.24 -9.62
CA ASN A 346 -14.06 -13.07 -9.15
C ASN A 346 -14.57 -14.47 -8.88
N ARG A 347 -13.95 -15.46 -9.51
CA ARG A 347 -14.12 -16.89 -9.18
C ARG A 347 -12.81 -17.39 -8.58
N LEU A 348 -12.91 -18.16 -7.53
CA LEU A 348 -11.75 -18.71 -6.84
C LEU A 348 -11.98 -20.18 -6.54
N ASN A 349 -11.05 -21.03 -6.98
CA ASN A 349 -10.94 -22.40 -6.54
C ASN A 349 -9.72 -22.51 -5.63
N ALA A 350 -9.94 -22.67 -4.33
CA ALA A 350 -8.89 -22.76 -3.34
C ALA A 350 -8.89 -24.14 -2.68
N VAL A 351 -7.77 -24.82 -2.78
CA VAL A 351 -7.52 -26.06 -2.03
C VAL A 351 -6.41 -25.77 -1.04
N THR A 352 -6.72 -25.97 0.25
CA THR A 352 -5.75 -25.77 1.33
C THR A 352 -5.58 -27.03 2.13
N SER A 353 -4.39 -27.23 2.65
CA SER A 353 -4.14 -28.24 3.69
C SER A 353 -3.30 -27.61 4.79
N SER A 354 -3.59 -27.95 6.03
CA SER A 354 -2.84 -27.46 7.17
C SER A 354 -2.57 -28.58 8.17
N GLN A 355 -1.50 -28.39 8.90
CA GLN A 355 -1.17 -29.19 10.07
C GLN A 355 -0.98 -28.23 11.24
N SER A 356 -1.79 -28.42 12.28
CA SER A 356 -1.70 -27.64 13.49
C SER A 356 -1.26 -28.49 14.65
N GLU A 357 -0.43 -27.94 15.52
CA GLU A 357 -0.08 -28.48 16.81
C GLU A 357 -0.63 -27.58 17.90
N TYR A 358 -1.42 -28.15 18.78
CA TYR A 358 -2.08 -27.46 19.89
C TYR A 358 -1.35 -27.82 21.18
N PHE A 359 -0.64 -26.86 21.76
CA PHE A 359 0.06 -27.05 23.01
C PHE A 359 -0.87 -26.81 24.19
N LEU A 360 -1.00 -27.80 25.02
CA LEU A 360 -1.79 -27.79 26.25
C LEU A 360 -0.90 -27.69 27.47
N GLN A 361 -1.48 -27.84 28.66
CA GLN A 361 -0.76 -27.83 29.94
C GLN A 361 0.17 -29.01 30.06
N GLN A 362 1.23 -28.89 30.89
CA GLN A 362 2.19 -29.97 31.22
C GLN A 362 2.87 -30.56 29.98
N ASP A 363 3.24 -29.69 29.03
CA ASP A 363 3.89 -30.10 27.78
C ASP A 363 3.17 -31.18 26.96
N SER A 364 1.84 -31.31 27.17
CA SER A 364 1.01 -32.14 26.31
C SER A 364 0.61 -31.42 25.03
N SER A 365 0.48 -32.14 23.94
CA SER A 365 -0.03 -31.56 22.69
C SER A 365 -0.88 -32.59 21.96
N TYR A 366 -1.75 -32.08 21.07
CA TYR A 366 -2.41 -32.88 20.05
C TYR A 366 -2.28 -32.20 18.69
N PHE A 367 -2.55 -32.92 17.64
CA PHE A 367 -2.41 -32.43 16.28
C PHE A 367 -3.74 -32.43 15.56
N THR A 368 -3.92 -31.47 14.63
CA THR A 368 -4.96 -31.60 13.60
C THR A 368 -4.30 -31.62 12.22
N ARG A 369 -4.93 -32.36 11.32
CA ARG A 369 -4.65 -32.33 9.90
C ARG A 369 -5.93 -31.97 9.19
N ASP A 370 -5.91 -30.77 8.61
CA ASP A 370 -7.08 -30.17 8.03
C ASP A 370 -6.88 -30.03 6.53
N SER A 371 -7.93 -30.27 5.76
CA SER A 371 -7.98 -29.99 4.33
C SER A 371 -9.27 -29.25 4.01
N SER A 372 -9.22 -28.32 3.10
CA SER A 372 -10.43 -27.65 2.61
C SER A 372 -10.37 -27.40 1.11
N ALA A 373 -11.53 -27.50 0.47
CA ALA A 373 -11.77 -27.09 -0.90
C ALA A 373 -12.88 -26.06 -0.92
N ASN A 374 -12.57 -24.87 -1.39
CA ASN A 374 -13.52 -23.77 -1.50
C ASN A 374 -13.67 -23.34 -2.96
N VAL A 375 -14.90 -23.36 -3.44
CA VAL A 375 -15.27 -22.79 -4.74
C VAL A 375 -16.15 -21.59 -4.47
N SER A 376 -15.72 -20.40 -4.88
CA SER A 376 -16.49 -19.18 -4.69
C SER A 376 -16.59 -18.37 -5.98
N LYS A 377 -17.73 -17.69 -6.12
CA LYS A 377 -17.99 -16.72 -7.17
C LYS A 377 -18.56 -15.45 -6.52
N ASN A 378 -17.88 -14.33 -6.69
CA ASN A 378 -18.29 -13.04 -6.15
C ASN A 378 -18.50 -12.06 -7.32
N LEU A 379 -19.63 -11.39 -7.33
CA LEU A 379 -20.00 -10.31 -8.26
C LEU A 379 -20.12 -9.03 -7.46
N SER A 380 -19.56 -7.94 -7.97
CA SER A 380 -19.60 -6.64 -7.30
C SER A 380 -19.90 -5.54 -8.31
N HIS A 381 -20.90 -4.70 -8.03
CA HIS A 381 -21.16 -3.45 -8.71
C HIS A 381 -20.82 -2.29 -7.80
N ARG A 382 -20.00 -1.37 -8.26
CA ARG A 382 -19.54 -0.22 -7.47
C ARG A 382 -19.83 1.06 -8.22
N PHE A 383 -20.51 1.98 -7.55
CA PHE A 383 -20.85 3.32 -8.05
C PHE A 383 -20.27 4.35 -7.10
N ASN A 384 -19.46 5.26 -7.59
CA ASN A 384 -18.92 6.37 -6.82
C ASN A 384 -19.15 7.66 -7.59
N LEU A 385 -19.64 8.68 -6.90
CA LEU A 385 -19.78 10.02 -7.41
C LEU A 385 -19.01 10.98 -6.50
N THR A 386 -18.34 11.94 -7.06
CA THR A 386 -17.74 13.05 -6.33
C THR A 386 -18.21 14.35 -6.96
N TYR A 387 -18.80 15.23 -6.19
CA TYR A 387 -19.12 16.58 -6.61
C TYR A 387 -18.50 17.57 -5.65
N SER A 388 -17.72 18.51 -6.16
CA SER A 388 -17.09 19.54 -5.35
C SER A 388 -17.25 20.91 -5.98
N VAL A 389 -17.52 21.93 -5.17
CA VAL A 389 -17.73 23.29 -5.65
C VAL A 389 -17.32 24.33 -4.60
N ASN A 390 -16.67 25.40 -5.02
CA ASN A 390 -16.56 26.61 -4.20
C ASN A 390 -17.83 27.44 -4.43
N LEU A 391 -18.71 27.49 -3.43
CA LEU A 391 -19.94 28.28 -3.45
C LEU A 391 -19.64 29.78 -3.50
N ASP A 392 -18.63 30.19 -2.76
CA ASP A 392 -17.99 31.51 -2.79
C ASP A 392 -16.48 31.37 -2.52
N SER A 393 -15.75 32.48 -2.41
CA SER A 393 -14.31 32.49 -2.15
C SER A 393 -13.89 31.88 -0.81
N LEU A 394 -14.85 31.70 0.12
CA LEU A 394 -14.60 31.25 1.48
C LEU A 394 -15.36 29.95 1.81
N THR A 395 -16.33 29.52 1.00
CA THR A 395 -17.19 28.36 1.27
C THR A 395 -16.97 27.27 0.23
N TYR A 396 -16.63 26.09 0.70
CA TYR A 396 -16.42 24.88 -0.10
C TYR A 396 -17.44 23.81 0.29
N LEU A 397 -18.05 23.18 -0.69
CA LEU A 397 -18.94 22.02 -0.55
C LEU A 397 -18.39 20.86 -1.35
N GLU A 398 -18.38 19.68 -0.72
CA GLU A 398 -18.05 18.41 -1.38
C GLU A 398 -19.03 17.32 -0.98
N LEU A 399 -19.48 16.55 -1.96
CA LEU A 399 -20.38 15.41 -1.81
C LEU A 399 -19.72 14.18 -2.46
N ARG A 400 -19.65 13.07 -1.73
CA ARG A 400 -19.06 11.79 -2.16
C ARG A 400 -20.01 10.62 -1.89
N PRO A 401 -21.18 10.55 -2.55
CA PRO A 401 -22.01 9.36 -2.43
C PRO A 401 -21.38 8.15 -3.12
N ASN A 402 -21.53 6.99 -2.50
CA ASN A 402 -21.14 5.71 -3.07
C ASN A 402 -22.18 4.63 -2.80
N LEU A 403 -22.17 3.61 -3.66
CA LEU A 403 -23.04 2.45 -3.54
C LEU A 403 -22.29 1.23 -4.05
N HIS A 404 -22.25 0.20 -3.23
CA HIS A 404 -21.70 -1.12 -3.57
C HIS A 404 -22.82 -2.16 -3.44
N ILE A 405 -22.91 -3.05 -4.43
CA ILE A 405 -23.82 -4.18 -4.45
C ILE A 405 -22.97 -5.42 -4.71
N ASP A 406 -22.99 -6.34 -3.76
CA ASP A 406 -22.18 -7.55 -3.80
C ASP A 406 -23.08 -8.77 -3.79
N MET A 407 -22.79 -9.75 -4.66
CA MET A 407 -23.48 -11.05 -4.71
C MET A 407 -22.43 -12.15 -4.67
N GLY A 408 -22.62 -13.11 -3.79
CA GLY A 408 -21.65 -14.18 -3.57
C GLY A 408 -22.32 -15.56 -3.55
N VAL A 409 -21.66 -16.54 -4.16
CA VAL A 409 -21.99 -17.95 -4.02
C VAL A 409 -20.73 -18.66 -3.60
N SER A 410 -20.79 -19.48 -2.57
CA SER A 410 -19.67 -20.31 -2.13
C SER A 410 -20.10 -21.73 -1.75
N ASP A 411 -19.24 -22.67 -2.05
CA ASP A 411 -19.33 -24.08 -1.58
C ASP A 411 -17.96 -24.42 -0.97
N ASN A 412 -17.96 -24.58 0.32
CA ASN A 412 -16.78 -24.92 1.09
C ASN A 412 -16.92 -26.29 1.72
N PHE A 413 -16.04 -27.21 1.34
CA PHE A 413 -15.89 -28.50 2.00
C PHE A 413 -14.60 -28.49 2.80
N SER A 414 -14.66 -28.86 4.08
CA SER A 414 -13.50 -29.03 4.93
C SER A 414 -13.54 -30.34 5.69
N GLN A 415 -12.37 -30.95 5.85
CA GLN A 415 -12.18 -32.16 6.65
C GLN A 415 -11.10 -31.88 7.69
N ASN A 416 -11.47 -32.06 8.95
CA ASN A 416 -10.59 -31.88 10.10
C ASN A 416 -10.38 -33.25 10.76
N ASN A 417 -9.12 -33.63 10.92
CA ASN A 417 -8.77 -34.91 11.54
C ASN A 417 -7.92 -34.65 12.78
N PHE A 418 -8.33 -35.19 13.90
CA PHE A 418 -7.65 -35.02 15.19
C PHE A 418 -6.76 -36.24 15.44
N LEU A 419 -5.51 -36.00 15.83
CA LEU A 419 -4.47 -37.01 16.01
C LEU A 419 -3.73 -36.77 17.35
N THR A 420 -3.37 -37.87 18.00
CA THR A 420 -2.53 -37.79 19.23
C THR A 420 -1.06 -37.50 18.91
N LYS A 421 -0.59 -37.92 17.73
CA LYS A 421 0.77 -37.65 17.20
C LYS A 421 0.73 -37.37 15.71
N PRO A 422 1.76 -36.71 15.13
CA PRO A 422 1.80 -36.35 13.72
C PRO A 422 1.67 -37.60 12.87
N ASN A 423 1.45 -38.40 12.41
CA ASN A 423 1.41 -39.56 11.51
C ASN A 423 0.64 -40.74 12.09
N THR A 424 -0.22 -40.51 13.09
CA THR A 424 -1.11 -41.57 13.60
C THR A 424 -2.45 -41.62 12.84
N ILE A 425 -3.22 -42.69 13.07
CA ILE A 425 -4.59 -42.77 12.58
C ILE A 425 -5.44 -41.76 13.37
N PRO A 426 -6.31 -40.97 12.70
CA PRO A 426 -7.22 -40.09 13.38
C PRO A 426 -8.14 -40.84 14.33
N TYR A 427 -8.24 -40.40 15.57
CA TYR A 427 -9.19 -40.92 16.54
C TYR A 427 -10.58 -40.28 16.44
N PHE A 428 -10.63 -39.11 15.82
CA PHE A 428 -11.84 -38.35 15.56
C PHE A 428 -11.69 -37.57 14.26
N GLY A 429 -12.71 -37.51 13.45
CA GLY A 429 -12.75 -36.74 12.20
C GLY A 429 -14.07 -36.00 12.03
N THR A 430 -14.01 -34.81 11.39
CA THR A 430 -15.19 -34.01 11.05
C THR A 430 -15.11 -33.56 9.60
N GLY A 431 -16.07 -33.99 8.78
CA GLY A 431 -16.31 -33.44 7.45
C GLY A 431 -17.41 -32.38 7.54
N VAL A 432 -17.15 -31.18 7.03
CA VAL A 432 -18.11 -30.05 7.01
C VAL A 432 -18.26 -29.56 5.58
N ARG A 433 -19.49 -29.53 5.08
CA ARG A 433 -19.82 -28.81 3.84
C ARG A 433 -20.73 -27.64 4.17
N ASN A 434 -20.33 -26.46 3.75
CA ASN A 434 -21.08 -25.23 3.95
C ASN A 434 -21.29 -24.55 2.59
N THR A 435 -22.55 -24.47 2.16
CA THR A 435 -22.95 -23.69 0.98
C THR A 435 -23.55 -22.38 1.43
N ASN A 436 -23.26 -21.29 0.69
CA ASN A 436 -23.80 -19.98 1.03
C ASN A 436 -24.06 -19.17 -0.25
N ASN A 437 -25.25 -18.59 -0.33
CA ASN A 437 -25.61 -17.55 -1.29
C ASN A 437 -25.77 -16.25 -0.53
N SER A 438 -25.21 -15.18 -0.99
CA SER A 438 -25.28 -13.89 -0.32
C SER A 438 -25.57 -12.75 -1.29
N LYS A 439 -26.31 -11.77 -0.81
CA LYS A 439 -26.56 -10.50 -1.49
C LYS A 439 -26.41 -9.37 -0.49
N GLY A 440 -25.45 -8.49 -0.76
CA GLY A 440 -25.14 -7.35 0.08
C GLY A 440 -25.30 -6.03 -0.67
N MET A 441 -25.67 -5.00 0.07
CA MET A 441 -25.66 -3.62 -0.39
C MET A 441 -25.00 -2.76 0.67
N SER A 442 -24.09 -1.87 0.28
CA SER A 442 -23.43 -0.97 1.24
C SER A 442 -23.18 0.41 0.63
N SER A 443 -23.19 1.41 1.49
CA SER A 443 -22.88 2.81 1.18
C SER A 443 -22.08 3.41 2.31
N ASN A 444 -21.04 4.20 1.97
CA ASN A 444 -20.29 5.03 2.92
C ASN A 444 -20.17 6.43 2.33
N SER A 445 -21.30 7.14 2.30
CA SER A 445 -21.45 8.43 1.62
C SER A 445 -21.06 9.59 2.53
N GLU A 446 -20.34 10.56 2.00
CA GLU A 446 -19.76 11.67 2.74
C GLU A 446 -20.21 13.02 2.16
N ALA A 447 -20.49 14.00 3.05
CA ALA A 447 -20.72 15.39 2.70
C ALA A 447 -19.84 16.28 3.58
N ILE A 448 -19.10 17.21 2.97
CA ILE A 448 -18.23 18.16 3.67
C ILE A 448 -18.62 19.58 3.29
N LEU A 449 -18.91 20.39 4.30
CA LEU A 449 -19.12 21.83 4.16
C LEU A 449 -18.03 22.56 4.97
N ARG A 450 -17.17 23.34 4.29
CA ARG A 450 -16.07 24.06 4.91
C ARG A 450 -16.25 25.55 4.68
N ARG A 451 -16.25 26.33 5.77
CA ARG A 451 -16.31 27.78 5.77
C ARG A 451 -15.03 28.37 6.34
N LYS A 452 -14.26 29.09 5.52
CA LYS A 452 -13.16 29.93 5.95
C LYS A 452 -13.67 31.33 6.33
N PHE A 453 -12.98 32.01 7.22
CA PHE A 453 -13.32 33.34 7.63
C PHE A 453 -12.26 34.36 7.18
N LYS A 454 -12.58 35.65 7.26
CA LYS A 454 -11.62 36.70 6.92
C LYS A 454 -10.32 36.66 7.77
N LYS A 455 -10.42 36.19 9.04
CA LYS A 455 -9.25 35.91 9.87
C LYS A 455 -8.52 34.69 9.37
N VAL A 456 -7.27 34.86 9.01
CA VAL A 456 -6.41 33.79 8.44
C VAL A 456 -6.38 32.57 9.38
N ASN A 457 -6.56 31.38 8.86
CA ASN A 457 -6.64 30.11 9.59
C ASN A 457 -7.85 29.93 10.53
N ARG A 458 -8.85 30.83 10.53
CA ARG A 458 -10.13 30.58 11.18
C ARG A 458 -11.01 29.81 10.21
N GLU A 459 -11.51 28.64 10.64
CA GLU A 459 -12.27 27.73 9.79
C GLU A 459 -13.33 26.99 10.59
N LEU A 460 -14.49 26.80 9.99
CA LEU A 460 -15.54 25.90 10.46
C LEU A 460 -15.76 24.82 9.40
N GLU A 461 -15.71 23.56 9.81
CA GLU A 461 -15.96 22.41 8.95
C GLU A 461 -17.07 21.54 9.55
N LEU A 462 -18.07 21.23 8.75
CA LEU A 462 -19.09 20.24 9.04
C LEU A 462 -18.90 19.07 8.07
N LYS A 463 -18.69 17.89 8.63
CA LYS A 463 -18.57 16.64 7.88
C LYS A 463 -19.71 15.71 8.33
N TYR A 464 -20.47 15.19 7.40
CA TYR A 464 -21.51 14.20 7.62
C TYR A 464 -21.16 12.93 6.84
N ILE A 465 -21.28 11.77 7.50
CA ILE A 465 -21.04 10.47 6.88
C ILE A 465 -22.26 9.59 7.16
N LEU A 466 -22.80 9.01 6.09
CA LEU A 466 -23.81 7.94 6.16
C LEU A 466 -23.13 6.63 5.82
N SER A 467 -23.02 5.72 6.79
CA SER A 467 -22.59 4.35 6.59
C SER A 467 -23.81 3.42 6.73
N ALA A 468 -24.21 2.79 5.63
CA ALA A 468 -25.33 1.86 5.59
C ALA A 468 -24.92 0.57 4.93
N SER A 469 -25.34 -0.57 5.48
CA SER A 469 -25.12 -1.88 4.85
C SER A 469 -26.29 -2.80 5.15
N SER A 470 -26.66 -3.63 4.18
CA SER A 470 -27.51 -4.80 4.35
C SER A 470 -26.83 -6.01 3.73
N ASN A 471 -27.03 -7.17 4.34
CA ASN A 471 -26.54 -8.44 3.82
C ASN A 471 -27.56 -9.52 4.13
N GLU A 472 -28.10 -10.11 3.09
CA GLU A 472 -28.97 -11.30 3.14
C GLU A 472 -28.14 -12.49 2.68
N SER A 473 -28.21 -13.59 3.41
CA SER A 473 -27.58 -14.84 2.99
C SER A 473 -28.36 -16.06 3.41
N ASP A 474 -28.39 -17.04 2.52
CA ASP A 474 -28.97 -18.36 2.76
C ASP A 474 -28.00 -19.47 2.37
N GLY A 475 -28.05 -20.57 3.08
CA GLY A 475 -27.15 -21.70 2.81
C GLY A 475 -27.42 -22.90 3.69
N ASN A 476 -26.69 -23.97 3.41
CA ASN A 476 -26.82 -25.25 4.14
C ASN A 476 -25.50 -25.63 4.80
N LEU A 477 -25.60 -26.08 6.04
CA LEU A 477 -24.52 -26.68 6.79
C LEU A 477 -24.77 -28.18 6.92
N PHE A 478 -23.90 -28.98 6.32
CA PHE A 478 -23.85 -30.43 6.52
C PHE A 478 -22.57 -30.81 7.24
N THR A 479 -22.69 -31.50 8.36
CA THR A 479 -21.55 -31.99 9.13
C THR A 479 -21.68 -33.47 9.35
N SER A 480 -20.62 -34.20 9.05
CA SER A 480 -20.49 -35.64 9.38
C SER A 480 -19.31 -35.81 10.33
N LYS A 481 -19.55 -36.42 11.47
CA LYS A 481 -18.50 -36.76 12.42
C LYS A 481 -18.25 -38.24 12.41
N SER A 482 -17.00 -38.67 12.51
CA SER A 482 -16.57 -40.08 12.49
C SER A 482 -15.63 -40.37 13.65
N GLY A 483 -15.55 -41.65 14.04
CA GLY A 483 -14.74 -42.10 15.16
C GLY A 483 -15.53 -42.09 16.48
N ALA A 484 -14.89 -41.63 17.56
CA ALA A 484 -15.46 -41.66 18.91
C ALA A 484 -16.77 -40.84 19.10
N LEU A 485 -17.08 -39.93 18.16
CA LEU A 485 -18.29 -39.11 18.17
C LEU A 485 -18.95 -39.19 16.79
N SER A 486 -19.68 -40.28 16.54
CA SER A 486 -20.46 -40.41 15.29
C SER A 486 -21.76 -39.61 15.41
N ASP A 487 -21.92 -38.58 14.59
CA ASP A 487 -23.11 -37.70 14.57
C ASP A 487 -23.17 -36.94 13.22
N THR A 488 -24.35 -36.52 12.84
CA THR A 488 -24.59 -35.72 11.64
C THR A 488 -25.43 -34.49 11.98
N ILE A 489 -25.03 -33.34 11.43
CA ILE A 489 -25.81 -32.09 11.48
C ILE A 489 -26.16 -31.75 10.03
N ASP A 490 -27.44 -31.49 9.78
CA ASP A 490 -27.91 -31.08 8.46
C ASP A 490 -28.91 -29.93 8.66
N GLN A 491 -28.49 -28.73 8.42
CA GLN A 491 -29.20 -27.50 8.75
C GLN A 491 -29.24 -26.55 7.58
N SER A 492 -30.36 -25.82 7.44
CA SER A 492 -30.44 -24.61 6.64
C SER A 492 -30.27 -23.39 7.52
N LYS A 493 -29.50 -22.42 7.04
CA LYS A 493 -29.19 -21.17 7.74
C LYS A 493 -29.57 -19.97 6.90
N ILE A 494 -30.30 -19.04 7.49
CA ILE A 494 -30.70 -17.78 6.90
C ILE A 494 -30.15 -16.66 7.79
N ASN A 495 -29.42 -15.72 7.20
CA ASN A 495 -28.95 -14.55 7.92
C ASN A 495 -29.41 -13.30 7.16
N ASP A 496 -30.01 -12.38 7.89
CA ASP A 496 -30.43 -11.08 7.39
C ASP A 496 -29.92 -10.01 8.36
N ASN A 497 -28.99 -9.20 7.91
CA ASN A 497 -28.32 -8.21 8.72
C ASN A 497 -28.43 -6.84 8.05
N ALA A 498 -28.86 -5.83 8.79
CA ALA A 498 -28.86 -4.46 8.35
C ALA A 498 -28.17 -3.56 9.39
N ASN A 499 -27.36 -2.64 8.93
CA ASN A 499 -26.68 -1.67 9.78
C ASN A 499 -26.75 -0.29 9.13
N THR A 500 -27.11 0.73 9.91
CA THR A 500 -27.08 2.12 9.49
C THR A 500 -26.47 2.96 10.57
N THR A 501 -25.42 3.72 10.23
CA THR A 501 -24.72 4.62 11.15
C THR A 501 -24.57 5.99 10.52
N ASN A 502 -24.99 7.01 11.26
CA ASN A 502 -24.85 8.42 10.90
C ASN A 502 -23.74 9.04 11.74
N TYR A 503 -22.81 9.72 11.11
CA TYR A 503 -21.76 10.47 11.79
C TYR A 503 -21.89 11.96 11.46
N GLY A 504 -21.89 12.80 12.48
CA GLY A 504 -21.78 14.24 12.37
C GLY A 504 -20.52 14.73 13.03
N ILE A 505 -19.64 15.44 12.31
CA ILE A 505 -18.39 15.96 12.86
C ILE A 505 -18.36 17.47 12.60
N LEU A 506 -18.33 18.25 13.67
CA LEU A 506 -18.20 19.70 13.62
C LEU A 506 -16.83 20.10 14.16
N THR A 507 -16.01 20.74 13.33
CA THR A 507 -14.68 21.19 13.71
C THR A 507 -14.57 22.69 13.57
N TYR A 508 -14.18 23.38 14.63
CA TYR A 508 -13.90 24.82 14.65
C TYR A 508 -12.45 25.07 15.01
N THR A 509 -11.76 25.86 14.18
CA THR A 509 -10.35 26.26 14.38
C THR A 509 -10.28 27.76 14.58
N GLU A 510 -9.72 28.21 15.71
CA GLU A 510 -9.51 29.61 16.10
C GLU A 510 -8.02 29.91 16.29
N PRO A 511 -7.41 30.72 15.42
CA PRO A 511 -6.09 31.31 15.68
C PRO A 511 -6.22 32.48 16.65
N PHE A 512 -5.89 32.33 17.92
CA PHE A 512 -6.02 33.38 18.92
C PHE A 512 -4.74 34.21 19.15
N ALA A 513 -3.58 33.67 18.72
CA ALA A 513 -2.31 34.40 18.71
C ALA A 513 -1.46 33.98 17.49
N LYS A 514 -0.39 34.76 17.19
CA LYS A 514 0.48 34.52 15.99
C LYS A 514 1.04 33.09 15.90
N LYS A 515 1.21 32.41 17.03
CA LYS A 515 1.82 31.07 17.13
C LYS A 515 0.89 30.03 17.68
N TRP A 516 -0.32 30.40 18.08
CA TRP A 516 -1.23 29.53 18.78
C TRP A 516 -2.58 29.42 18.07
N LYS A 517 -3.05 28.21 17.94
CA LYS A 517 -4.39 27.88 17.47
C LYS A 517 -5.07 26.98 18.48
N PHE A 518 -6.35 27.20 18.66
CA PHE A 518 -7.23 26.29 19.39
C PHE A 518 -8.18 25.63 18.41
N GLN A 519 -8.42 24.32 18.57
CA GLN A 519 -9.33 23.57 17.73
C GLN A 519 -10.31 22.80 18.62
N LEU A 520 -11.59 22.93 18.31
CA LEU A 520 -12.67 22.18 18.93
C LEU A 520 -13.29 21.25 17.93
N GLU A 521 -13.52 20.01 18.32
CA GLU A 521 -14.27 19.02 17.56
C GLU A 521 -15.42 18.50 18.42
N TYR A 522 -16.60 18.45 17.83
CA TYR A 522 -17.70 17.66 18.34
C TYR A 522 -18.06 16.57 17.33
N TYR A 523 -18.07 15.33 17.80
CA TYR A 523 -18.39 14.14 17.04
C TYR A 523 -19.64 13.50 17.62
N LEU A 524 -20.63 13.25 16.77
CA LEU A 524 -21.88 12.55 17.07
C LEU A 524 -21.96 11.33 16.18
N GLU A 525 -22.23 10.17 16.76
CA GLU A 525 -22.53 8.94 16.04
C GLU A 525 -23.85 8.37 16.52
N SER A 526 -24.74 8.04 15.57
CA SER A 526 -26.00 7.36 15.85
C SER A 526 -26.11 6.15 14.93
N GLY A 527 -26.04 4.96 15.51
CA GLY A 527 -26.06 3.68 14.81
C GLY A 527 -27.28 2.84 15.19
N LYS A 528 -27.86 2.15 14.21
CA LYS A 528 -28.87 1.10 14.39
C LYS A 528 -28.46 -0.12 13.58
N SER A 529 -28.53 -1.31 14.20
CA SER A 529 -28.17 -2.57 13.55
C SER A 529 -29.19 -3.65 13.95
N ASN A 530 -29.72 -4.32 12.93
CA ASN A 530 -30.58 -5.49 13.10
C ASN A 530 -29.80 -6.71 12.65
N GLN A 531 -29.88 -7.78 13.43
CA GLN A 531 -29.30 -9.09 13.10
C GLN A 531 -30.39 -10.14 13.26
N ASN A 532 -30.66 -10.89 12.22
CA ASN A 532 -31.60 -11.97 12.20
C ASN A 532 -30.93 -13.22 11.64
N LYS A 533 -30.60 -14.16 12.51
CA LYS A 533 -30.03 -15.45 12.15
C LYS A 533 -31.05 -16.54 12.51
N GLN A 534 -31.48 -17.28 11.50
CA GLN A 534 -32.41 -18.38 11.66
C GLN A 534 -31.74 -19.70 11.20
N THR A 535 -31.91 -20.73 12.00
CA THR A 535 -31.36 -22.05 11.74
C THR A 535 -32.50 -23.07 11.80
N TYR A 536 -32.61 -23.92 10.78
CA TYR A 536 -33.64 -24.91 10.65
C TYR A 536 -33.03 -26.31 10.48
N ASN A 537 -33.51 -27.26 11.26
CA ASN A 537 -33.24 -28.69 11.11
C ASN A 537 -34.24 -29.32 10.12
N LYS A 538 -33.91 -30.45 9.56
CA LYS A 538 -34.82 -31.24 8.74
C LYS A 538 -35.94 -31.88 9.57
N ASP A 539 -37.14 -31.85 9.05
CA ASP A 539 -38.26 -32.68 9.55
C ASP A 539 -38.16 -34.14 9.06
N VAL A 540 -39.13 -34.94 9.44
CA VAL A 540 -39.21 -36.35 9.07
C VAL A 540 -39.42 -36.60 7.57
N PHE A 541 -39.82 -35.58 6.82
CA PHE A 541 -39.97 -35.63 5.35
C PHE A 541 -38.75 -35.08 4.63
N GLY A 542 -37.71 -34.62 5.35
CA GLY A 542 -36.48 -34.11 4.77
C GLY A 542 -36.51 -32.58 4.43
N ASN A 543 -37.56 -31.87 4.85
CA ASN A 543 -37.67 -30.42 4.64
C ASN A 543 -37.10 -29.68 5.86
N TYR A 544 -36.49 -28.51 5.62
CA TYR A 544 -35.95 -27.65 6.69
C TYR A 544 -37.04 -26.76 7.29
N THR A 545 -37.84 -27.34 8.18
CA THR A 545 -39.01 -26.71 8.83
C THR A 545 -38.90 -26.58 10.34
N GLN A 546 -38.05 -27.40 10.98
CA GLN A 546 -37.89 -27.36 12.44
C GLN A 546 -36.87 -26.30 12.85
N GLN A 547 -37.34 -25.19 13.39
CA GLN A 547 -36.44 -24.13 13.85
C GLN A 547 -35.62 -24.61 15.05
N ASP A 548 -34.30 -24.42 14.96
CA ASP A 548 -33.36 -24.70 16.05
C ASP A 548 -33.18 -23.45 16.92
N SER A 549 -33.81 -23.44 18.07
CA SER A 549 -33.81 -22.28 18.98
C SER A 549 -32.45 -22.00 19.61
N LEU A 550 -31.53 -22.99 19.65
CA LEU A 550 -30.21 -22.82 20.24
C LEU A 550 -29.31 -21.97 19.32
N PHE A 551 -29.49 -22.11 17.99
CA PHE A 551 -28.69 -21.44 16.97
C PHE A 551 -29.46 -20.36 16.20
N THR A 552 -30.68 -20.05 16.63
CA THR A 552 -31.50 -18.97 16.09
C THR A 552 -31.42 -17.74 16.99
N ASN A 553 -31.18 -16.57 16.38
CA ASN A 553 -30.97 -15.32 17.10
C ASN A 553 -31.57 -14.14 16.37
N GLN A 554 -32.20 -13.23 17.09
CA GLN A 554 -32.68 -11.95 16.57
C GLN A 554 -32.30 -10.81 17.51
N PHE A 555 -31.62 -9.81 16.99
CA PHE A 555 -31.14 -8.68 17.77
C PHE A 555 -31.43 -7.35 17.11
N ASP A 556 -31.93 -6.43 17.91
CA ASP A 556 -31.94 -5.00 17.63
C ASP A 556 -30.91 -4.30 18.51
N ASN A 557 -29.98 -3.62 17.83
CA ASN A 557 -28.89 -2.93 18.49
C ASN A 557 -28.93 -1.45 18.14
N THR A 558 -28.77 -0.60 19.16
CA THR A 558 -28.61 0.83 18.99
C THR A 558 -27.30 1.29 19.63
N ARG A 559 -26.69 2.29 19.03
CA ARG A 559 -25.46 2.89 19.52
C ARG A 559 -25.54 4.40 19.37
N LEU A 560 -25.35 5.11 20.49
CA LEU A 560 -25.20 6.55 20.47
C LEU A 560 -23.86 6.93 21.08
N GLN A 561 -23.09 7.74 20.39
CA GLN A 561 -21.79 8.19 20.87
C GLN A 561 -21.64 9.69 20.72
N HIS A 562 -21.20 10.33 21.78
CA HIS A 562 -20.80 11.73 21.82
C HIS A 562 -19.31 11.82 22.13
N ARG A 563 -18.55 12.66 21.39
CA ARG A 563 -17.17 12.95 21.72
C ARG A 563 -16.90 14.43 21.52
N GLY A 564 -16.44 15.09 22.57
CA GLY A 564 -15.89 16.44 22.53
C GLY A 564 -14.38 16.39 22.61
N THR A 565 -13.65 17.06 21.73
CA THR A 565 -12.18 17.11 21.75
C THR A 565 -11.70 18.55 21.66
N GLY A 566 -10.90 18.99 22.63
CA GLY A 566 -10.19 20.27 22.60
C GLY A 566 -8.71 20.07 22.33
N VAL A 567 -8.15 20.85 21.42
CA VAL A 567 -6.76 20.74 20.98
C VAL A 567 -6.10 22.10 20.96
N LEU A 568 -4.93 22.22 21.58
CA LEU A 568 -4.07 23.40 21.52
C LEU A 568 -2.87 23.12 20.62
N ILE A 569 -2.64 24.00 19.64
CA ILE A 569 -1.59 23.87 18.64
C ILE A 569 -0.65 25.07 18.76
N PHE A 570 0.63 24.80 18.98
CA PHE A 570 1.71 25.79 19.00
C PHE A 570 2.62 25.58 17.80
N GLU A 571 2.77 26.60 16.95
CA GLU A 571 3.63 26.59 15.78
C GLU A 571 4.69 27.69 15.88
N HIS A 572 5.94 27.32 15.93
CA HIS A 572 7.04 28.29 15.95
C HIS A 572 8.24 27.80 15.16
N ARG A 573 8.57 28.49 14.08
CA ARG A 573 9.69 28.15 13.18
C ARG A 573 9.62 26.71 12.69
N GLN A 574 10.45 25.85 13.25
CA GLN A 574 10.62 24.44 12.86
C GLN A 574 9.85 23.48 13.77
N HIS A 575 9.18 24.00 14.80
CA HIS A 575 8.52 23.22 15.84
C HIS A 575 7.01 23.39 15.77
N THR A 576 6.30 22.27 15.78
CA THR A 576 4.86 22.21 16.01
C THR A 576 4.60 21.30 17.20
N VAL A 577 3.92 21.83 18.21
CA VAL A 577 3.50 21.07 19.40
C VAL A 577 1.98 21.09 19.44
N THR A 578 1.37 19.93 19.60
CA THR A 578 -0.07 19.77 19.70
C THR A 578 -0.39 19.00 20.97
N GLY A 579 -1.21 19.55 21.84
CA GLY A 579 -1.75 18.87 23.02
C GLY A 579 -3.27 18.88 22.98
N GLY A 580 -3.90 17.76 23.25
CA GLY A 580 -5.33 17.66 23.17
C GLY A 580 -5.93 16.72 24.20
N ILE A 581 -7.19 16.97 24.53
CA ILE A 581 -7.99 16.18 25.45
C ILE A 581 -9.33 15.92 24.80
N GLY A 582 -9.71 14.63 24.73
CA GLY A 582 -11.03 14.18 24.32
C GLY A 582 -11.80 13.56 25.47
N PHE A 583 -13.08 13.86 25.53
CA PHE A 583 -14.03 13.13 26.37
C PHE A 583 -15.06 12.47 25.47
N ARG A 584 -15.34 11.18 25.70
CA ARG A 584 -16.27 10.37 24.93
C ARG A 584 -17.21 9.60 25.82
N ASN A 585 -18.50 9.69 25.52
CA ASN A 585 -19.55 8.84 26.06
C ASN A 585 -20.11 7.96 24.94
N ILE A 586 -20.28 6.67 25.20
CA ILE A 586 -20.94 5.71 24.30
C ILE A 586 -22.04 5.02 25.08
N ASP A 587 -23.23 5.01 24.53
CA ASP A 587 -24.35 4.19 24.97
C ASP A 587 -24.64 3.11 23.92
N VAL A 588 -24.57 1.84 24.32
CA VAL A 588 -24.81 0.67 23.46
C VAL A 588 -25.95 -0.12 24.11
N GLN A 589 -27.01 -0.32 23.35
CA GLN A 589 -28.16 -1.13 23.79
C GLN A 589 -28.35 -2.27 22.78
N SER A 590 -28.52 -3.48 23.28
CA SER A 590 -28.78 -4.68 22.48
C SER A 590 -29.94 -5.44 23.06
N THR A 591 -31.01 -5.60 22.29
CA THR A 591 -32.20 -6.34 22.66
C THR A 591 -32.26 -7.64 21.89
N ASN A 592 -32.23 -8.77 22.59
CA ASN A 592 -32.55 -10.06 22.01
C ASN A 592 -34.07 -10.16 21.86
N LEU A 593 -34.58 -10.20 20.62
CA LEU A 593 -36.03 -10.21 20.35
C LEU A 593 -36.71 -11.54 20.64
N ILE A 594 -35.93 -12.64 20.76
CA ILE A 594 -36.47 -13.98 21.10
C ILE A 594 -36.64 -14.11 22.60
N THR A 595 -35.61 -13.73 23.37
CA THR A 595 -35.61 -13.89 24.84
C THR A 595 -36.05 -12.63 25.57
N SER A 596 -36.25 -11.51 24.86
CA SER A 596 -36.57 -10.19 25.43
C SER A 596 -35.51 -9.66 26.42
N VAL A 597 -34.28 -10.17 26.35
CA VAL A 597 -33.17 -9.74 27.20
C VAL A 597 -32.54 -8.46 26.63
N LEU A 598 -32.54 -7.42 27.47
CA LEU A 598 -31.84 -6.15 27.15
C LEU A 598 -30.45 -6.15 27.80
N THR A 599 -29.45 -5.96 26.98
CA THR A 599 -28.05 -5.69 27.41
C THR A 599 -27.75 -4.22 27.15
N ASN A 600 -27.30 -3.49 28.15
CA ASN A 600 -26.97 -2.08 28.06
C ASN A 600 -25.57 -1.81 28.60
N GLN A 601 -24.75 -1.03 27.86
CA GLN A 601 -23.43 -0.57 28.27
C GLN A 601 -23.32 0.95 28.09
N ASN A 602 -23.04 1.67 29.16
CA ASN A 602 -22.66 3.08 29.13
C ASN A 602 -21.17 3.25 29.43
N ILE A 603 -20.44 3.81 28.50
CA ILE A 603 -18.96 3.84 28.51
C ILE A 603 -18.49 5.29 28.45
N ASN A 604 -17.74 5.70 29.46
CA ASN A 604 -17.10 7.01 29.49
C ASN A 604 -15.58 6.87 29.36
N ASN A 605 -14.99 7.62 28.47
CA ASN A 605 -13.55 7.57 28.23
C ASN A 605 -12.94 8.97 28.18
N PHE A 606 -11.79 9.09 28.79
CA PHE A 606 -10.89 10.23 28.68
C PHE A 606 -9.78 9.87 27.66
N LEU A 607 -9.60 10.70 26.64
CA LEU A 607 -8.76 10.41 25.47
C LEU A 607 -7.70 11.51 25.27
N PRO A 608 -6.60 11.51 26.05
CA PRO A 608 -5.50 12.45 25.87
C PRO A 608 -4.73 12.13 24.58
N LYS A 609 -4.22 13.20 23.94
CA LYS A 609 -3.32 13.10 22.80
C LYS A 609 -2.24 14.17 22.84
N PHE A 610 -1.07 13.84 22.29
CA PHE A 610 0.07 14.73 22.19
C PHE A 610 0.81 14.46 20.87
N SER A 611 1.22 15.53 20.19
CA SER A 611 2.07 15.41 19.00
C SER A 611 3.15 16.47 19.04
N TYR A 612 4.36 16.07 18.68
CA TYR A 612 5.49 16.96 18.48
C TYR A 612 6.10 16.72 17.11
N GLN A 613 6.27 17.77 16.34
CA GLN A 613 6.90 17.73 15.05
C GLN A 613 8.05 18.73 14.97
N PHE A 614 9.21 18.27 14.52
CA PHE A 614 10.40 19.07 14.28
C PHE A 614 10.80 18.98 12.80
N LYS A 615 10.79 20.14 12.12
CA LYS A 615 11.15 20.29 10.71
C LYS A 615 12.29 21.30 10.56
N PRO A 616 13.57 20.92 10.79
CA PRO A 616 14.71 21.84 10.67
C PRO A 616 14.99 22.31 9.23
N GLY A 617 14.26 21.80 8.26
CA GLY A 617 14.31 22.14 6.84
C GLY A 617 13.36 21.26 6.05
N MET A 618 13.25 21.47 4.74
CA MET A 618 12.35 20.70 3.86
C MET A 618 12.71 19.21 3.78
N SER A 619 13.96 18.87 4.04
CA SER A 619 14.51 17.52 3.87
C SER A 619 14.67 16.72 5.17
N LYS A 620 14.25 17.27 6.29
CA LYS A 620 14.36 16.60 7.60
C LYS A 620 13.07 16.76 8.38
N ARG A 621 12.55 15.65 8.89
CA ARG A 621 11.36 15.65 9.74
C ARG A 621 11.53 14.61 10.85
N ILE A 622 11.21 14.99 12.06
CA ILE A 622 11.04 14.09 13.20
C ILE A 622 9.65 14.37 13.76
N SER A 623 8.88 13.32 14.02
CA SER A 623 7.56 13.42 14.63
C SER A 623 7.38 12.36 15.71
N LEU A 624 6.85 12.78 16.83
CA LEU A 624 6.44 11.95 17.95
C LEU A 624 4.94 12.15 18.15
N ASN A 625 4.15 11.08 18.13
CA ASN A 625 2.70 11.12 18.33
C ASN A 625 2.35 10.14 19.45
N TYR A 626 1.61 10.64 20.43
CA TYR A 626 0.96 9.83 21.44
C TYR A 626 -0.55 10.04 21.32
N SER A 627 -1.30 8.95 21.28
CA SER A 627 -2.76 8.96 21.23
C SER A 627 -3.34 7.82 22.04
N THR A 628 -4.54 8.00 22.48
CA THR A 628 -5.32 6.97 23.17
C THR A 628 -6.57 6.65 22.39
N ALA A 629 -6.98 5.38 22.45
CA ALA A 629 -8.21 4.88 21.85
C ALA A 629 -8.87 3.88 22.81
N SER A 630 -10.17 3.75 22.69
CA SER A 630 -10.92 2.73 23.43
C SER A 630 -12.02 2.18 22.52
N SER A 631 -12.30 0.89 22.59
CA SER A 631 -13.35 0.24 21.80
C SER A 631 -14.19 -0.64 22.72
N PRO A 632 -15.54 -0.58 22.63
CA PRO A 632 -16.40 -1.54 23.30
C PRO A 632 -16.17 -2.94 22.72
N ALA A 633 -16.56 -3.97 23.47
CA ALA A 633 -16.62 -5.33 22.94
C ALA A 633 -17.62 -5.41 21.77
N SER A 634 -17.40 -6.35 20.86
CA SER A 634 -18.38 -6.62 19.81
C SER A 634 -19.66 -7.20 20.41
N ILE A 635 -20.79 -6.99 19.74
CA ILE A 635 -22.08 -7.53 20.19
C ILE A 635 -22.03 -9.05 20.29
N ASN A 636 -21.36 -9.71 19.35
CA ASN A 636 -21.16 -11.16 19.36
C ASN A 636 -20.33 -11.65 20.55
N ASP A 637 -19.42 -10.83 21.07
CA ASP A 637 -18.66 -11.16 22.29
C ASP A 637 -19.48 -10.95 23.58
N LEU A 638 -20.44 -10.02 23.57
CA LEU A 638 -21.29 -9.71 24.72
C LEU A 638 -22.46 -10.69 24.88
N GLN A 639 -22.96 -11.23 23.79
CA GLN A 639 -24.19 -11.99 23.78
C GLN A 639 -23.94 -13.48 24.03
N PRO A 640 -24.67 -14.12 24.95
CA PRO A 640 -24.51 -15.55 25.28
C PRO A 640 -25.18 -16.44 24.24
N VAL A 641 -24.91 -16.21 22.95
CA VAL A 641 -25.49 -16.97 21.87
C VAL A 641 -24.47 -17.90 21.24
N GLN A 642 -24.87 -19.16 21.04
CA GLN A 642 -24.01 -20.15 20.44
C GLN A 642 -23.97 -20.05 18.90
N ASP A 643 -22.81 -20.26 18.33
CA ASP A 643 -22.63 -20.42 16.88
C ASP A 643 -22.00 -21.80 16.58
N ASN A 644 -22.67 -22.61 15.77
CA ASN A 644 -22.21 -23.94 15.35
C ASN A 644 -21.73 -23.99 13.91
N THR A 645 -21.40 -22.86 13.30
CA THR A 645 -20.84 -22.83 11.93
C THR A 645 -19.55 -23.63 11.85
N ASN A 646 -18.77 -23.67 12.93
CA ASN A 646 -17.73 -24.65 13.14
C ASN A 646 -18.14 -25.57 14.29
N PRO A 647 -18.57 -26.80 14.02
CA PRO A 647 -19.08 -27.73 15.03
C PRO A 647 -18.03 -28.22 16.03
N ASN A 648 -16.74 -27.99 15.73
CA ASN A 648 -15.63 -28.31 16.63
C ASN A 648 -15.23 -27.12 17.52
N ARG A 649 -15.86 -25.94 17.33
CA ARG A 649 -15.61 -24.74 18.11
C ARG A 649 -16.89 -23.98 18.36
N ILE A 650 -17.34 -24.01 19.60
CA ILE A 650 -18.50 -23.24 20.03
C ILE A 650 -18.02 -21.91 20.64
N GLN A 651 -18.57 -20.81 20.15
CA GLN A 651 -18.34 -19.47 20.72
C GLN A 651 -19.49 -19.12 21.65
N ILE A 652 -19.20 -18.68 22.86
CA ILE A 652 -20.19 -18.16 23.81
C ILE A 652 -19.86 -16.71 24.16
N GLY A 653 -20.90 -15.90 24.32
CA GLY A 653 -20.75 -14.49 24.69
C GLY A 653 -20.38 -14.29 26.16
N ASN A 654 -19.92 -13.07 26.47
CA ASN A 654 -19.63 -12.62 27.82
C ASN A 654 -20.16 -11.19 28.02
N PRO A 655 -21.29 -11.01 28.70
CA PRO A 655 -21.90 -9.69 28.92
C PRO A 655 -21.08 -8.78 29.85
N ASP A 656 -20.15 -9.34 30.65
CA ASP A 656 -19.33 -8.60 31.61
C ASP A 656 -18.09 -7.94 31.01
N LEU A 657 -17.92 -8.00 29.67
CA LEU A 657 -16.77 -7.43 29.00
C LEU A 657 -16.71 -5.92 29.16
N LYS A 658 -15.55 -5.45 29.61
CA LYS A 658 -15.22 -4.03 29.69
C LYS A 658 -14.58 -3.57 28.36
N PRO A 659 -14.78 -2.30 27.98
CA PRO A 659 -14.08 -1.75 26.81
C PRO A 659 -12.57 -1.84 26.98
N ASN A 660 -11.88 -2.06 25.88
CA ASN A 660 -10.43 -1.95 25.89
C ASN A 660 -9.99 -0.49 25.94
N TYR A 661 -8.75 -0.26 26.38
CA TYR A 661 -8.13 1.05 26.36
C TYR A 661 -6.68 0.92 25.87
N VAL A 662 -6.39 1.59 24.75
CA VAL A 662 -5.11 1.46 24.05
C VAL A 662 -4.35 2.77 24.13
N HIS A 663 -3.09 2.70 24.58
CA HIS A 663 -2.09 3.75 24.48
C HIS A 663 -1.22 3.50 23.27
N ASN A 664 -1.16 4.45 22.34
CA ASN A 664 -0.33 4.36 21.14
C ASN A 664 0.76 5.42 21.16
N LEU A 665 1.99 5.01 20.94
CA LEU A 665 3.15 5.88 20.76
C LEU A 665 3.76 5.62 19.39
N ARG A 666 3.93 6.65 18.57
CA ARG A 666 4.55 6.56 17.24
C ARG A 666 5.66 7.57 17.10
N LEU A 667 6.83 7.12 16.70
CA LEU A 667 8.00 7.93 16.36
C LEU A 667 8.32 7.73 14.88
N ASN A 668 8.56 8.81 14.13
CA ASN A 668 9.07 8.76 12.77
C ASN A 668 10.16 9.81 12.59
N ALA A 669 11.22 9.44 11.87
CA ALA A 669 12.31 10.31 11.51
C ALA A 669 12.70 10.07 10.04
N ASN A 670 12.72 11.12 9.25
CA ASN A 670 13.12 11.07 7.84
C ASN A 670 14.17 12.14 7.57
N VAL A 671 15.22 11.76 6.89
CA VAL A 671 16.28 12.65 6.42
C VAL A 671 16.53 12.37 4.96
N TRP A 672 16.53 13.39 4.14
CA TRP A 672 16.79 13.25 2.71
C TRP A 672 17.69 14.36 2.18
N GLN A 673 18.55 14.01 1.24
CA GLN A 673 19.43 14.91 0.53
C GLN A 673 19.13 14.85 -0.97
N ALA A 674 18.35 15.81 -1.47
CA ALA A 674 17.89 15.85 -2.85
C ALA A 674 19.01 15.64 -3.87
N LEU A 675 20.12 16.27 -3.60
CA LEU A 675 21.24 16.38 -4.53
C LEU A 675 22.12 15.14 -4.59
N SER A 676 22.31 14.44 -3.48
CA SER A 676 23.06 13.20 -3.43
C SER A 676 22.17 11.97 -3.69
N GLY A 677 20.84 12.13 -3.60
CA GLY A 677 19.88 11.03 -3.62
C GLY A 677 19.91 10.17 -2.36
N ARG A 678 20.72 10.52 -1.34
CA ARG A 678 20.79 9.79 -0.09
C ARG A 678 19.57 10.06 0.76
N TYR A 679 18.99 9.03 1.32
CA TYR A 679 17.89 9.15 2.26
C TYR A 679 18.03 8.13 3.39
N PHE A 680 17.53 8.50 4.55
CA PHE A 680 17.40 7.64 5.72
C PHE A 680 16.03 7.85 6.34
N TRP A 681 15.36 6.77 6.65
CA TRP A 681 14.10 6.76 7.39
C TRP A 681 14.19 5.79 8.56
N SER A 682 13.59 6.16 9.66
CA SER A 682 13.45 5.30 10.82
C SER A 682 12.16 5.62 11.56
N GLY A 683 11.68 4.68 12.29
CA GLY A 683 10.48 4.87 13.08
C GLY A 683 10.25 3.74 14.05
N GLY A 684 9.21 3.91 14.84
CA GLY A 684 8.73 2.88 15.74
C GLY A 684 7.32 3.21 16.20
N ASN A 685 6.59 2.19 16.51
CA ASN A 685 5.29 2.28 17.16
C ASN A 685 5.24 1.31 18.32
N ALA A 686 4.63 1.74 19.40
CA ALA A 686 4.36 0.90 20.56
C ALA A 686 2.91 1.11 20.99
N SER A 687 2.24 0.01 21.33
CA SER A 687 0.91 0.05 21.91
C SER A 687 0.85 -0.82 23.18
N LEU A 688 0.20 -0.26 24.19
CA LEU A 688 -0.15 -0.95 25.42
C LEU A 688 -1.67 -0.99 25.50
N THR A 689 -2.25 -2.17 25.66
CA THR A 689 -3.70 -2.34 25.75
C THR A 689 -4.06 -2.83 27.15
N ASN A 690 -4.87 -2.02 27.83
CA ASN A 690 -5.56 -2.38 29.06
C ASN A 690 -6.96 -2.89 28.74
N ASN A 691 -7.48 -3.81 29.55
CA ASN A 691 -8.73 -4.53 29.27
C ASN A 691 -8.75 -5.14 27.86
N ALA A 692 -7.62 -5.63 27.34
CA ALA A 692 -7.56 -6.26 26.04
C ALA A 692 -8.52 -7.46 25.98
N PHE A 693 -9.12 -7.67 24.82
CA PHE A 693 -9.95 -8.85 24.59
C PHE A 693 -9.07 -10.07 24.35
N ALA A 694 -9.19 -11.07 25.19
CA ALA A 694 -8.44 -12.30 25.15
C ALA A 694 -9.38 -13.51 25.06
N THR A 695 -9.04 -14.48 24.21
CA THR A 695 -9.84 -15.71 24.10
C THR A 695 -9.51 -16.65 25.26
N SER A 696 -10.53 -17.12 25.93
CA SER A 696 -10.47 -18.22 26.90
C SER A 696 -11.02 -19.48 26.20
N THR A 697 -10.16 -20.47 25.96
CA THR A 697 -10.52 -21.70 25.25
C THR A 697 -10.46 -22.86 26.22
N THR A 698 -11.56 -23.62 26.31
CA THR A 698 -11.61 -24.88 27.01
C THR A 698 -11.66 -26.01 25.99
N TYR A 699 -10.78 -26.97 26.14
CA TYR A 699 -10.67 -28.16 25.28
C TYR A 699 -11.30 -29.36 25.96
N ASP A 700 -12.13 -30.12 25.25
CA ASP A 700 -12.61 -31.42 25.70
C ASP A 700 -11.63 -32.54 25.36
N GLN A 701 -11.92 -33.74 25.79
CA GLN A 701 -11.08 -34.95 25.53
C GLN A 701 -10.92 -35.30 24.04
N TYR A 702 -11.76 -34.76 23.17
CA TYR A 702 -11.74 -34.96 21.73
C TYR A 702 -11.08 -33.81 20.95
N GLY A 703 -10.60 -32.75 21.65
CA GLY A 703 -9.99 -31.58 21.04
C GLY A 703 -11.01 -30.56 20.54
N ARG A 704 -12.31 -30.73 20.81
CA ARG A 704 -13.31 -29.69 20.52
C ARG A 704 -13.18 -28.58 21.53
N THR A 705 -13.56 -27.37 21.15
CA THR A 705 -13.31 -26.17 21.91
C THR A 705 -14.58 -25.38 22.24
N VAL A 706 -14.62 -24.87 23.45
CA VAL A 706 -15.54 -23.78 23.82
C VAL A 706 -14.72 -22.53 24.06
N ALA A 707 -15.02 -21.48 23.30
CA ALA A 707 -14.29 -20.23 23.33
C ALA A 707 -15.17 -19.11 23.91
N GLN A 708 -14.61 -18.30 24.80
CA GLN A 708 -15.25 -17.14 25.38
C GLN A 708 -14.24 -15.99 25.46
N THR A 709 -14.68 -14.77 25.17
CA THR A 709 -13.84 -13.57 25.30
C THR A 709 -13.80 -13.12 26.75
N LYS A 710 -12.60 -12.76 27.25
CA LYS A 710 -12.34 -12.19 28.60
C LYS A 710 -11.45 -10.96 28.47
N ASN A 711 -11.51 -10.05 29.46
CA ASN A 711 -10.58 -8.94 29.53
C ASN A 711 -9.28 -9.35 30.22
N VAL A 712 -8.15 -8.86 29.68
CA VAL A 712 -6.82 -8.99 30.28
C VAL A 712 -6.05 -7.68 30.16
N ASP A 713 -5.08 -7.46 31.05
CA ASP A 713 -4.25 -6.26 31.03
C ASP A 713 -2.83 -6.58 30.51
N GLY A 714 -2.21 -5.54 29.95
CA GLY A 714 -0.79 -5.56 29.64
C GLY A 714 -0.43 -6.32 28.35
N ASN A 715 -1.35 -6.38 27.37
CA ASN A 715 -0.96 -6.74 26.01
C ASN A 715 -0.13 -5.61 25.40
N ILE A 716 1.02 -5.96 24.83
CA ILE A 716 2.00 -5.01 24.30
C ILE A 716 2.31 -5.40 22.85
N PHE A 717 2.29 -4.43 21.97
CA PHE A 717 2.89 -4.53 20.66
C PHE A 717 3.92 -3.41 20.50
N ALA A 718 5.11 -3.73 20.02
CA ALA A 718 6.14 -2.76 19.70
C ALA A 718 6.81 -3.15 18.38
N ASN A 719 7.10 -2.15 17.54
CA ASN A 719 7.80 -2.34 16.30
C ASN A 719 8.78 -1.18 16.10
N VAL A 720 10.00 -1.48 15.67
CA VAL A 720 11.04 -0.50 15.32
C VAL A 720 11.58 -0.86 13.94
N PHE A 721 11.72 0.14 13.09
CA PHE A 721 12.21 -0.05 11.74
C PHE A 721 13.15 1.07 11.33
N ALA A 722 14.12 0.75 10.49
CA ALA A 722 15.01 1.71 9.86
C ALA A 722 15.45 1.22 8.49
N GLY A 723 15.77 2.17 7.61
CA GLY A 723 16.31 1.86 6.29
C GLY A 723 16.77 3.12 5.59
N GLY A 724 17.36 2.94 4.42
CA GLY A 724 17.86 4.07 3.66
C GLY A 724 18.26 3.69 2.25
N GLY A 725 18.66 4.69 1.47
CA GLY A 725 19.24 4.53 0.16
C GLY A 725 20.55 5.33 0.08
N PHE A 726 21.61 4.66 -0.34
CA PHE A 726 22.96 5.20 -0.40
C PHE A 726 23.52 5.02 -1.80
N PRO A 727 23.25 5.95 -2.72
CA PRO A 727 23.83 5.90 -4.06
C PRO A 727 25.33 6.12 -4.00
N ILE A 728 26.07 5.25 -4.70
CA ILE A 728 27.52 5.29 -4.86
C ILE A 728 27.90 5.26 -6.36
N PHE A 729 29.17 5.46 -6.69
CA PHE A 729 29.69 5.47 -8.07
C PHE A 729 28.84 6.32 -9.03
N ASN A 730 28.68 7.61 -8.70
CA ASN A 730 27.87 8.55 -9.48
C ASN A 730 26.42 8.07 -9.68
N ARG A 731 25.83 7.45 -8.65
CA ARG A 731 24.47 6.90 -8.62
C ARG A 731 24.22 5.72 -9.57
N LYS A 732 25.27 5.08 -10.05
CA LYS A 732 25.13 3.85 -10.83
C LYS A 732 24.78 2.65 -9.95
N ILE A 733 25.14 2.70 -8.67
CA ILE A 733 24.84 1.65 -7.70
C ILE A 733 24.11 2.28 -6.52
N ASP A 734 22.96 1.75 -6.18
CA ASP A 734 22.20 2.09 -4.97
C ASP A 734 22.27 0.95 -3.95
N LEU A 735 22.69 1.28 -2.72
CA LEU A 735 22.63 0.36 -1.58
C LEU A 735 21.40 0.72 -0.72
N ALA A 736 20.52 -0.24 -0.46
CA ALA A 736 19.31 -0.03 0.32
C ALA A 736 19.20 -1.03 1.49
N PRO A 737 19.94 -0.81 2.61
CA PRO A 737 19.77 -1.61 3.81
C PRO A 737 18.42 -1.30 4.49
N ASN A 738 17.86 -2.32 5.12
CA ASN A 738 16.66 -2.20 5.95
C ASN A 738 16.71 -3.16 7.14
N ILE A 739 16.07 -2.75 8.22
CA ILE A 739 15.86 -3.58 9.41
C ILE A 739 14.48 -3.30 9.99
N ASN A 740 13.82 -4.35 10.44
CA ASN A 740 12.56 -4.31 11.16
C ASN A 740 12.63 -5.26 12.35
N ALA A 741 12.25 -4.79 13.52
CA ALA A 741 12.16 -5.63 14.72
C ALA A 741 10.79 -5.40 15.37
N SER A 742 10.06 -6.47 15.63
CA SER A 742 8.78 -6.42 16.32
C SER A 742 8.75 -7.31 17.55
N TYR A 743 8.03 -6.85 18.55
CA TYR A 743 7.75 -7.57 19.79
C TYR A 743 6.25 -7.54 20.04
N ASN A 744 5.68 -8.72 20.25
CA ASN A 744 4.27 -8.87 20.59
C ASN A 744 4.14 -9.71 21.86
N LYS A 745 3.44 -9.17 22.86
CA LYS A 745 3.08 -9.88 24.09
C LYS A 745 1.56 -9.86 24.19
N TYR A 746 0.95 -11.02 24.22
CA TYR A 746 -0.49 -11.15 24.44
C TYR A 746 -0.79 -12.33 25.37
N THR A 747 -1.95 -12.26 25.99
CA THR A 747 -2.43 -13.26 26.95
C THR A 747 -3.70 -13.89 26.42
N ASN A 748 -3.79 -15.21 26.48
CA ASN A 748 -5.02 -15.98 26.28
C ASN A 748 -5.18 -16.99 27.43
N PHE A 749 -6.33 -17.68 27.51
CA PHE A 749 -6.56 -18.69 28.53
C PHE A 749 -6.79 -20.05 27.87
N ILE A 750 -6.21 -21.08 28.45
CA ILE A 750 -6.30 -22.46 28.01
C ILE A 750 -6.69 -23.32 29.20
N ASN A 751 -7.88 -23.94 29.13
CA ASN A 751 -8.45 -24.72 30.23
C ASN A 751 -8.42 -23.95 31.58
N GLY A 752 -8.75 -22.66 31.52
CA GLY A 752 -8.82 -21.77 32.69
C GLY A 752 -7.47 -21.17 33.13
N GLN A 753 -6.33 -21.61 32.59
CA GLN A 753 -5.02 -21.06 32.92
C GLN A 753 -4.58 -19.97 31.93
N ALA A 754 -3.98 -18.91 32.43
CA ALA A 754 -3.44 -17.83 31.61
C ALA A 754 -2.18 -18.30 30.89
N ASN A 755 -2.17 -18.13 29.59
CA ASN A 755 -1.02 -18.31 28.71
C ASN A 755 -0.52 -16.96 28.21
N VAL A 756 0.70 -16.61 28.56
CA VAL A 756 1.37 -15.41 28.06
C VAL A 756 2.31 -15.79 26.91
N THR A 757 1.96 -15.38 25.71
CA THR A 757 2.81 -15.58 24.53
C THR A 757 3.57 -14.30 24.20
N LYS A 758 4.89 -14.42 24.07
CA LYS A 758 5.80 -13.36 23.64
C LYS A 758 6.43 -13.78 22.32
N THR A 759 6.28 -12.96 21.30
CA THR A 759 6.88 -13.22 19.99
C THR A 759 7.81 -12.08 19.61
N THR A 760 9.06 -12.40 19.36
CA THR A 760 10.05 -11.46 18.81
C THR A 760 10.32 -11.85 17.36
N ALA A 761 10.15 -10.92 16.45
CA ALA A 761 10.52 -11.10 15.05
C ALA A 761 11.50 -10.03 14.61
N ILE A 762 12.59 -10.44 13.96
CA ILE A 762 13.62 -9.54 13.42
C ILE A 762 13.82 -9.87 11.95
N THR A 763 13.66 -8.86 11.10
CA THR A 763 13.94 -8.94 9.66
C THR A 763 15.05 -7.96 9.33
N GLY A 764 16.11 -8.42 8.69
CA GLY A 764 17.17 -7.59 8.11
C GLY A 764 17.34 -7.87 6.65
N GLY A 765 17.61 -6.84 5.85
CA GLY A 765 17.76 -6.98 4.41
C GLY A 765 18.74 -5.96 3.83
N LEU A 766 19.27 -6.30 2.66
CA LEU A 766 20.11 -5.40 1.84
C LEU A 766 19.75 -5.63 0.38
N ASP A 767 19.38 -4.56 -0.30
CA ASP A 767 19.22 -4.54 -1.75
C ASP A 767 20.37 -3.73 -2.37
N ILE A 768 20.93 -4.23 -3.45
CA ILE A 768 21.97 -3.60 -4.27
C ILE A 768 21.42 -3.48 -5.68
N GLU A 769 21.22 -2.25 -6.14
CA GLU A 769 20.66 -1.97 -7.44
C GLU A 769 21.71 -1.31 -8.34
N LEU A 770 22.02 -1.94 -9.47
CA LEU A 770 22.85 -1.39 -10.55
C LEU A 770 21.96 -0.71 -11.58
N LYS A 771 22.17 0.58 -11.82
CA LYS A 771 21.40 1.43 -12.75
C LYS A 771 22.31 1.89 -13.90
N LEU A 772 22.18 1.24 -15.04
CA LEU A 772 22.80 1.68 -16.29
C LEU A 772 21.71 2.10 -17.28
N ASP A 773 22.09 2.74 -18.38
CA ASP A 773 21.11 3.23 -19.37
C ASP A 773 20.28 2.11 -20.01
N SER A 774 20.92 0.95 -20.28
CA SER A 774 20.28 -0.19 -20.92
C SER A 774 20.11 -1.41 -20.00
N LEU A 775 20.67 -1.40 -18.79
CA LEU A 775 20.70 -2.55 -17.89
C LEU A 775 20.41 -2.11 -16.45
N ASN A 776 19.36 -2.66 -15.88
CA ASN A 776 19.07 -2.56 -14.44
C ASN A 776 19.14 -3.96 -13.83
N ILE A 777 19.89 -4.10 -12.75
CA ILE A 777 19.95 -5.35 -11.97
C ILE A 777 19.81 -5.01 -10.49
N THR A 778 18.90 -5.68 -9.81
CA THR A 778 18.77 -5.63 -8.36
C THR A 778 19.11 -6.99 -7.79
N VAL A 779 20.03 -7.05 -6.85
CA VAL A 779 20.33 -8.24 -6.06
C VAL A 779 19.98 -7.93 -4.61
N GLY A 780 19.17 -8.77 -4.01
CA GLY A 780 18.75 -8.53 -2.65
C GLY A 780 18.75 -9.79 -1.78
N ASN A 781 18.84 -9.56 -0.49
CA ASN A 781 18.76 -10.57 0.55
C ASN A 781 17.85 -10.08 1.67
N SER A 782 17.05 -10.97 2.24
CA SER A 782 16.34 -10.72 3.49
C SER A 782 16.39 -11.95 4.39
N TYR A 783 16.59 -11.73 5.68
CA TYR A 783 16.58 -12.75 6.72
C TYR A 783 15.56 -12.38 7.77
N THR A 784 14.55 -13.23 7.97
CA THR A 784 13.50 -13.05 8.99
C THR A 784 13.64 -14.16 10.04
N TYR A 785 13.87 -13.78 11.28
CA TYR A 785 13.95 -14.66 12.44
C TYR A 785 12.75 -14.42 13.35
N ASN A 786 12.07 -15.48 13.75
CA ASN A 786 10.92 -15.45 14.66
C ASN A 786 11.21 -16.33 15.88
N ASN A 787 11.00 -15.76 17.06
CA ASN A 787 11.18 -16.47 18.33
C ASN A 787 9.90 -16.33 19.19
N PRO A 788 8.98 -17.29 19.12
CA PRO A 788 7.82 -17.36 20.01
C PRO A 788 8.22 -17.98 21.35
N VAL A 789 7.66 -17.45 22.45
CA VAL A 789 7.83 -17.97 23.81
C VAL A 789 6.46 -17.99 24.48
N SER A 790 5.98 -19.18 24.84
CA SER A 790 4.74 -19.40 25.58
C SER A 790 5.01 -19.74 27.02
N SER A 791 4.18 -19.27 27.95
CA SER A 791 4.31 -19.57 29.36
C SER A 791 3.76 -20.94 29.77
N LEU A 792 2.89 -21.54 28.95
CA LEU A 792 2.26 -22.83 29.25
C LEU A 792 3.04 -24.04 28.74
N SER A 793 3.82 -23.89 27.69
CA SER A 793 4.54 -25.01 27.10
C SER A 793 5.93 -24.58 26.64
N SER A 794 6.95 -25.26 27.12
CA SER A 794 8.34 -25.06 26.68
C SER A 794 8.59 -25.67 25.30
N ILE A 795 7.82 -26.68 24.89
CA ILE A 795 7.94 -27.34 23.59
C ILE A 795 7.51 -26.42 22.44
N SER A 796 6.57 -25.50 22.70
CA SER A 796 6.13 -24.49 21.71
C SER A 796 7.18 -23.42 21.39
N ASN A 797 8.24 -23.32 22.21
CA ASN A 797 9.27 -22.28 22.12
C ASN A 797 10.32 -22.64 21.05
N GLN A 798 9.88 -22.89 19.83
CA GLN A 798 10.76 -23.23 18.72
C GLN A 798 10.95 -22.04 17.77
N PRO A 799 12.13 -21.45 17.71
CA PRO A 799 12.40 -20.41 16.75
C PRO A 799 12.41 -20.97 15.33
N PHE A 800 11.99 -20.13 14.39
CA PHE A 800 12.05 -20.45 12.96
C PHE A 800 12.53 -19.26 12.16
N ALA A 801 13.11 -19.53 11.00
CA ALA A 801 13.62 -18.48 10.15
C ALA A 801 13.24 -18.71 8.68
N THR A 802 13.15 -17.60 7.95
CA THR A 802 13.04 -17.57 6.50
C THR A 802 14.14 -16.69 5.95
N GLN A 803 14.93 -17.23 5.04
CA GLN A 803 15.97 -16.51 4.31
C GLN A 803 15.59 -16.46 2.84
N LYS A 804 15.62 -15.26 2.25
CA LYS A 804 15.26 -15.03 0.87
C LYS A 804 16.41 -14.32 0.15
N TYR A 805 16.81 -14.86 -0.98
CA TYR A 805 17.72 -14.23 -1.93
C TYR A 805 16.96 -13.99 -3.22
N PHE A 806 17.15 -12.84 -3.82
CA PHE A 806 16.53 -12.55 -5.10
C PHE A 806 17.47 -11.79 -6.02
N ILE A 807 17.26 -11.97 -7.28
CA ILE A 807 17.86 -11.19 -8.37
C ILE A 807 16.74 -10.81 -9.32
N ASP A 808 16.67 -9.53 -9.67
CA ASP A 808 15.75 -8.98 -10.67
C ASP A 808 16.59 -8.24 -11.71
N GLY A 809 16.31 -8.47 -12.99
CA GLY A 809 17.08 -7.91 -14.07
C GLY A 809 16.19 -7.45 -15.23
N GLU A 810 16.45 -6.24 -15.72
CA GLU A 810 15.88 -5.70 -16.95
C GLU A 810 17.01 -5.28 -17.90
N TRP A 811 17.05 -5.86 -19.09
CA TRP A 811 18.03 -5.55 -20.10
C TRP A 811 17.37 -5.11 -21.40
N ARG A 812 17.68 -3.88 -21.84
CA ARG A 812 17.24 -3.28 -23.10
C ARG A 812 18.35 -3.46 -24.14
N LEU A 813 18.06 -4.28 -25.14
CA LEU A 813 18.97 -4.60 -26.23
C LEU A 813 18.67 -3.72 -27.46
N PRO A 814 19.65 -3.62 -28.42
CA PRO A 814 19.38 -3.05 -29.74
C PRO A 814 18.15 -3.71 -30.41
N HIS A 815 17.59 -3.08 -31.43
CA HIS A 815 16.42 -3.53 -32.17
C HIS A 815 15.12 -3.64 -31.32
N HIS A 816 15.01 -2.81 -30.27
CA HIS A 816 13.83 -2.73 -29.39
C HIS A 816 13.45 -4.06 -28.71
N ILE A 817 14.46 -4.85 -28.39
CA ILE A 817 14.31 -6.09 -27.61
C ILE A 817 14.52 -5.76 -26.12
N GLN A 818 13.65 -6.27 -25.27
CA GLN A 818 13.77 -6.18 -23.82
C GLN A 818 13.71 -7.58 -23.21
N ILE A 819 14.63 -7.86 -22.32
CA ILE A 819 14.65 -9.08 -21.51
C ILE A 819 14.40 -8.70 -20.06
N LYS A 820 13.48 -9.40 -19.41
CA LYS A 820 13.23 -9.32 -17.97
C LYS A 820 13.36 -10.70 -17.38
N SER A 821 14.01 -10.80 -16.24
CA SER A 821 14.09 -12.04 -15.49
C SER A 821 14.18 -11.75 -14.00
N ASP A 822 13.41 -12.47 -13.21
CA ASP A 822 13.54 -12.50 -11.76
C ASP A 822 13.75 -13.92 -11.28
N ALA A 823 14.59 -14.08 -10.27
CA ALA A 823 14.83 -15.33 -9.60
C ALA A 823 14.80 -15.12 -8.09
N THR A 824 14.08 -15.98 -7.38
CA THR A 824 13.96 -15.93 -5.92
C THR A 824 14.24 -17.29 -5.32
N TYR A 825 15.17 -17.36 -4.37
CA TYR A 825 15.47 -18.56 -3.59
C TYR A 825 15.10 -18.33 -2.13
N THR A 826 14.15 -19.10 -1.63
CA THR A 826 13.63 -19.04 -0.26
C THR A 826 14.03 -20.29 0.49
N ILE A 827 14.68 -20.10 1.64
CA ILE A 827 15.08 -21.15 2.58
C ILE A 827 14.24 -21.01 3.85
N ASN A 828 13.50 -22.04 4.18
CA ASN A 828 12.70 -22.11 5.40
C ASN A 828 13.33 -23.08 6.39
N THR A 829 13.49 -22.68 7.64
CA THR A 829 14.06 -23.49 8.70
C THR A 829 13.20 -23.44 9.97
N GLY A 830 13.27 -24.49 10.80
CA GLY A 830 12.50 -24.56 12.05
C GLY A 830 11.01 -24.81 11.87
N ARG A 831 10.57 -25.38 10.72
CA ARG A 831 9.18 -25.76 10.47
C ARG A 831 8.99 -27.28 10.57
N ALA A 832 7.75 -27.78 10.56
CA ALA A 832 7.49 -29.20 10.43
C ALA A 832 8.16 -29.77 9.15
N ALA A 833 8.59 -31.04 9.18
CA ALA A 833 9.45 -31.62 8.14
C ALA A 833 8.87 -31.49 6.72
N THR A 834 7.55 -31.63 6.58
CA THR A 834 6.85 -31.49 5.28
C THR A 834 6.79 -30.03 4.77
N PHE A 835 6.92 -29.05 5.65
CA PHE A 835 6.85 -27.61 5.36
C PHE A 835 8.22 -26.92 5.38
N ASN A 836 9.27 -27.64 5.75
CA ASN A 836 10.66 -27.13 5.80
C ASN A 836 11.34 -27.28 4.43
N LYS A 837 10.79 -26.62 3.42
CA LYS A 837 11.21 -26.72 2.03
C LYS A 837 11.92 -25.47 1.55
N ASN A 838 12.94 -25.69 0.73
CA ASN A 838 13.56 -24.63 -0.05
C ASN A 838 12.81 -24.47 -1.37
N ILE A 839 12.54 -23.24 -1.77
CA ILE A 839 11.76 -22.92 -2.96
C ILE A 839 12.59 -22.02 -3.86
N PHE A 840 12.78 -22.44 -5.12
CA PHE A 840 13.49 -21.64 -6.11
C PHE A 840 12.58 -21.35 -7.29
N ILE A 841 12.21 -20.07 -7.44
CA ILE A 841 11.31 -19.58 -8.49
C ILE A 841 12.13 -18.78 -9.47
N ILE A 842 11.94 -19.03 -10.76
CA ILE A 842 12.53 -18.26 -11.85
C ILE A 842 11.41 -17.87 -12.82
N ASN A 843 11.31 -16.57 -13.11
CA ASN A 843 10.45 -16.02 -14.13
C ASN A 843 11.31 -15.37 -15.23
N PHE A 844 10.84 -15.43 -16.46
CA PHE A 844 11.53 -14.88 -17.61
C PHE A 844 10.53 -14.29 -18.60
N GLU A 845 10.86 -13.14 -19.18
CA GLU A 845 10.11 -12.51 -20.25
C GLU A 845 11.09 -11.95 -21.29
N ILE A 846 10.86 -12.24 -22.56
CA ILE A 846 11.49 -11.57 -23.67
C ILE A 846 10.41 -10.88 -24.49
N SER A 847 10.61 -9.62 -24.80
CA SER A 847 9.68 -8.83 -25.60
C SER A 847 10.40 -8.07 -26.70
N LYS A 848 9.67 -7.84 -27.79
CA LYS A 848 10.14 -7.04 -28.92
C LYS A 848 9.04 -6.04 -29.31
N ALA A 849 9.43 -4.78 -29.41
CA ALA A 849 8.57 -3.75 -29.96
C ALA A 849 8.79 -3.63 -31.48
N PHE A 850 7.69 -3.50 -32.20
CA PHE A 850 7.63 -3.37 -33.64
C PHE A 850 7.10 -2.00 -34.01
N LEU A 851 7.29 -1.62 -35.28
CA LEU A 851 6.98 -0.32 -35.85
C LEU A 851 7.93 0.80 -35.35
N PRO A 852 8.13 1.86 -36.14
CA PRO A 852 8.96 3.00 -35.73
C PRO A 852 8.47 3.69 -34.46
N THR A 853 7.18 3.57 -34.17
CA THR A 853 6.52 4.13 -32.99
C THR A 853 6.51 3.17 -31.79
N GLU A 854 7.07 1.96 -31.91
CA GLU A 854 7.10 0.92 -30.86
C GLU A 854 5.69 0.57 -30.30
N ASN A 855 4.65 0.76 -31.09
CA ASN A 855 3.26 0.64 -30.66
C ASN A 855 2.81 -0.80 -30.48
N VAL A 856 3.39 -1.74 -31.23
CA VAL A 856 3.09 -3.16 -31.18
C VAL A 856 4.19 -3.90 -30.43
N ILE A 857 3.87 -4.60 -29.37
CA ILE A 857 4.82 -5.35 -28.56
C ILE A 857 4.38 -6.81 -28.53
N LEU A 858 5.27 -7.70 -28.95
CA LEU A 858 5.12 -9.13 -28.75
C LEU A 858 6.04 -9.57 -27.61
N ALA A 859 5.48 -10.26 -26.64
CA ALA A 859 6.22 -10.79 -25.50
C ALA A 859 5.98 -12.29 -25.33
N LEU A 860 7.01 -13.01 -24.94
CA LEU A 860 6.98 -14.40 -24.53
C LEU A 860 7.38 -14.43 -23.06
N SER A 861 6.52 -14.92 -22.21
CA SER A 861 6.80 -15.06 -20.78
C SER A 861 6.70 -16.49 -20.30
N ALA A 862 7.57 -16.86 -19.37
CA ALA A 862 7.61 -18.12 -18.68
C ALA A 862 7.63 -17.85 -17.16
N ASN A 863 6.63 -18.28 -16.45
CA ASN A 863 6.49 -18.10 -15.02
C ASN A 863 6.76 -19.41 -14.30
N ASP A 864 7.53 -19.34 -13.19
CA ASP A 864 7.95 -20.51 -12.41
C ASP A 864 8.48 -21.64 -13.28
N ILE A 865 9.53 -21.37 -14.06
CA ILE A 865 10.10 -22.33 -15.03
C ILE A 865 10.42 -23.67 -14.38
N LEU A 866 10.84 -23.66 -13.11
CA LEU A 866 11.21 -24.84 -12.35
C LEU A 866 10.03 -25.60 -11.75
N ASN A 867 8.80 -25.04 -11.79
CA ASN A 867 7.58 -25.60 -11.22
C ASN A 867 7.70 -25.87 -9.71
N GLN A 868 8.26 -24.94 -8.98
CA GLN A 868 8.53 -25.05 -7.55
C GLN A 868 7.73 -24.06 -6.69
N ASN A 869 6.87 -23.26 -7.30
CA ASN A 869 6.07 -22.30 -6.56
C ASN A 869 5.08 -23.00 -5.62
N LEU A 870 5.28 -22.79 -4.32
CA LEU A 870 4.45 -23.36 -3.25
C LEU A 870 4.11 -22.24 -2.27
N ASN A 871 2.82 -22.11 -1.93
CA ASN A 871 2.39 -21.19 -0.89
C ASN A 871 2.42 -21.88 0.47
N LEU A 872 3.56 -21.77 1.16
CA LEU A 872 3.79 -22.34 2.49
C LEU A 872 3.87 -21.21 3.52
N GLN A 873 3.01 -21.24 4.53
CA GLN A 873 3.00 -20.26 5.60
C GLN A 873 2.97 -20.93 6.96
N ARG A 874 3.74 -20.39 7.93
CA ARG A 874 3.62 -20.74 9.35
C ARG A 874 2.98 -19.60 10.11
N GLN A 875 1.98 -19.91 10.89
CA GLN A 875 1.31 -18.99 11.79
C GLN A 875 1.41 -19.49 13.23
N ILE A 876 1.61 -18.54 14.16
CA ILE A 876 1.62 -18.83 15.59
C ILE A 876 0.54 -17.97 16.23
N ASN A 877 -0.42 -18.64 16.84
CA ASN A 877 -1.55 -17.96 17.48
C ASN A 877 -1.80 -18.60 18.86
N GLY A 878 -1.37 -17.93 19.92
CA GLY A 878 -1.48 -18.43 21.28
C GLY A 878 -0.66 -19.69 21.48
N ASN A 879 -1.36 -20.77 21.77
CA ASN A 879 -0.81 -22.09 21.98
C ASN A 879 -0.87 -22.98 20.72
N VAL A 880 -1.06 -22.40 19.56
CA VAL A 880 -1.22 -23.18 18.31
C VAL A 880 -0.18 -22.75 17.30
N ILE A 881 0.55 -23.71 16.76
CA ILE A 881 1.42 -23.55 15.61
C ILE A 881 0.75 -24.24 14.42
N THR A 882 0.48 -23.49 13.36
CA THR A 882 -0.13 -24.00 12.15
C THR A 882 0.79 -23.80 10.96
N ASP A 883 1.09 -24.87 10.25
CA ASP A 883 1.72 -24.85 8.94
C ASP A 883 0.65 -25.04 7.86
N ASN A 884 0.51 -24.05 6.99
CA ASN A 884 -0.48 -24.02 5.92
C ASN A 884 0.17 -24.21 4.55
N TYR A 885 -0.46 -25.00 3.71
CA TYR A 885 -0.21 -25.11 2.29
C TYR A 885 -1.46 -24.70 1.52
N THR A 886 -1.34 -23.83 0.55
CA THR A 886 -2.43 -23.49 -0.37
C THR A 886 -2.01 -23.78 -1.80
N GLN A 887 -2.85 -24.48 -2.54
CA GLN A 887 -2.63 -24.73 -3.96
C GLN A 887 -2.70 -23.39 -4.70
N ILE A 888 -1.69 -23.14 -5.52
CA ILE A 888 -1.59 -21.95 -6.37
C ILE A 888 -1.24 -22.36 -7.79
N ILE A 889 -1.37 -21.42 -8.72
CA ILE A 889 -0.85 -21.61 -10.08
C ILE A 889 0.67 -21.61 -9.98
N SER A 890 1.30 -22.69 -10.44
CA SER A 890 2.74 -22.80 -10.53
C SER A 890 3.21 -22.41 -11.95
N ARG A 891 3.86 -23.32 -12.69
CA ARG A 891 4.42 -23.03 -14.01
C ARG A 891 3.35 -22.75 -15.06
N TYR A 892 3.49 -21.62 -15.77
CA TYR A 892 2.71 -21.31 -16.97
C TYR A 892 3.50 -20.45 -17.94
N PHE A 893 3.12 -20.49 -19.21
CA PHE A 893 3.74 -19.73 -20.29
C PHE A 893 2.68 -18.87 -20.97
N LEU A 894 3.07 -17.69 -21.48
CA LEU A 894 2.15 -16.86 -22.23
C LEU A 894 2.85 -16.22 -23.43
N VAL A 895 2.17 -16.21 -24.56
CA VAL A 895 2.46 -15.36 -25.71
C VAL A 895 1.52 -14.16 -25.63
N LYS A 896 2.08 -12.95 -25.48
CA LYS A 896 1.33 -11.72 -25.26
C LYS A 896 1.55 -10.74 -26.42
N LEU A 897 0.46 -10.26 -26.99
CA LEU A 897 0.45 -9.18 -27.96
C LEU A 897 -0.14 -7.93 -27.30
N THR A 898 0.56 -6.80 -27.39
CA THR A 898 0.11 -5.52 -26.86
C THR A 898 0.17 -4.46 -27.95
N TYR A 899 -0.93 -3.73 -28.13
CA TYR A 899 -0.99 -2.53 -28.94
C TYR A 899 -1.17 -1.31 -28.04
N LYS A 900 -0.22 -0.38 -28.11
CA LYS A 900 -0.28 0.92 -27.42
C LYS A 900 -0.57 2.00 -28.45
N PHE A 901 -1.42 2.94 -28.12
CA PHE A 901 -1.70 4.10 -28.97
C PHE A 901 -1.72 5.38 -28.12
N ASN A 902 -1.19 6.43 -28.72
CA ASN A 902 -1.14 7.76 -28.11
C ASN A 902 -1.21 8.80 -29.23
N ASN A 903 -2.26 9.62 -29.20
CA ASN A 903 -2.46 10.73 -30.15
C ASN A 903 -2.40 12.10 -29.44
N ASN A 904 -1.54 12.22 -28.46
CA ASN A 904 -1.23 13.53 -27.87
C ASN A 904 -0.30 14.27 -28.84
N LYS A 905 -0.81 15.26 -29.59
CA LYS A 905 -0.01 16.09 -30.52
C LYS A 905 1.08 16.79 -29.70
N THR A 906 2.32 16.41 -29.92
CA THR A 906 3.49 17.17 -29.49
C THR A 906 3.85 18.17 -30.58
N LYS A 907 4.19 19.42 -30.23
CA LYS A 907 4.55 20.52 -31.17
C LYS A 907 5.75 20.24 -32.10
N GLU A 908 6.35 19.08 -32.04
CA GLU A 908 7.45 18.72 -32.95
C GLU A 908 7.02 18.42 -34.40
N ASP A 909 5.71 18.22 -34.65
CA ASP A 909 5.22 17.99 -36.01
C ASP A 909 5.06 19.27 -36.86
N ASP A 910 5.14 20.45 -36.23
CA ASP A 910 5.01 21.75 -36.93
C ASP A 910 6.36 22.34 -37.43
N PHE A 911 7.51 21.71 -37.10
CA PHE A 911 8.84 22.21 -37.48
C PHE A 911 9.47 21.53 -38.71
N LYS A 912 8.77 20.61 -39.39
CA LYS A 912 9.24 19.99 -40.65
C LYS A 912 8.77 20.75 -41.88
N GLY A 913 8.90 22.03 -41.89
CA GLY A 913 8.50 22.84 -43.05
C GLY A 913 9.22 24.16 -43.20
N TRP A 914 10.55 24.16 -43.10
CA TRP A 914 11.41 25.21 -43.65
C TRP A 914 12.77 24.60 -44.01
N HIS A 915 12.94 24.34 -45.31
CA HIS A 915 14.24 24.16 -45.97
C HIS A 915 14.84 25.51 -46.31
#